data_68adbd87c2f1fe8044670dfe51f1ede1
#
_entry.id   68adbd87c2f1fe8044670dfe51f1ede1
#
_cell.length_a   1.000
_cell.length_b   1.000
_cell.length_c   1.000
_cell.angle_alpha   90.00
_cell.angle_beta   90.00
_cell.angle_gamma   90.00
#
_symmetry.space_group_name_H-M   'P 1'
#
loop_
_entity.id
_entity.type
_entity.pdbx_description
1 polymer ?
#
loop_
_entity_poly.entity_id
_entity_poly.type
_entity_poly.pdbx_seq_one_letter_code
_entity_poly.pdbx_strand_id
1 'polypeptide(L)'
;MKQNNKLLISLSIATAFAINAMSSESEILESIQVSDTAFQTQVKSISSDVLEDNQASDIKDILKSIPSVVVNGNARYSQKVYVRGLEDKFSNITIDGAKIGGQLFHHSGDQTIDAEMLKIGSIELGANSALSGAGVVNGSFVYETKDPSDFLKEGEVFGGKITTSYQSAYERKMASVAVFSKVNDKLEFLGLGNISEDGDLHIPNKEKNSSKHSKLQSALGKLVFKPNNYNTIKFSYNKYQDGGNRNISGEKVGSNDEVYSYNEIIRDTYTLNYEFNPDNDLVKIDSKIYSNSQKLNRDGFIDDDLKLPNRTYENKVNGFDIRNTSVISNHILTYGVDYSKEEQSKTADGLSYYISGANIGQTKKESVDGKGEVLAYGLYFDDEIELGKLIVNLGARYDVHEMGGIYSGEFKELSPKFKASYQATNDLNLRVGYGKIFKGPSLGETLMLNDTIVQDTNTKAQTGHNYEAGVDYNLSTILNADSSNIGFTAYTYNLDNYMHPTKNTTLSSDTDVRIWGLETVFNYYKDKLGLNLSHTYTDGNEKNILTGVKTEPKTAKVHTFKVGLNYSVNSLLKLNYSSEYVPTNTYTYSETKDVKRKGYSVHNIAATYKLQSIKNAKINFGIDNILNKQYNNHTAFGTYSGSSINESPEVGRNFKVKLSYRF
;
A
#
# COMPACT_ATOMS: atom_id res chain seq x y z
N MET A 1 -2.62 32.37 -33.45
CA MET A 1 -2.23 32.14 -32.06
C MET A 1 -3.29 31.34 -31.29
N LYS A 2 -3.81 30.23 -31.85
CA LYS A 2 -4.81 29.34 -31.19
C LYS A 2 -4.42 27.85 -31.21
N GLN A 3 -3.23 27.53 -31.68
CA GLN A 3 -2.80 26.12 -31.85
C GLN A 3 -1.89 25.60 -30.75
N ASN A 4 -1.35 26.45 -29.86
CA ASN A 4 -0.39 25.99 -28.84
C ASN A 4 -1.02 25.59 -27.49
N ASN A 5 -2.31 25.88 -27.26
CA ASN A 5 -2.96 25.50 -26.00
C ASN A 5 -3.54 24.08 -25.99
N LYS A 6 -3.83 23.51 -27.17
CA LYS A 6 -4.34 22.13 -27.26
C LYS A 6 -3.29 21.05 -26.95
N LEU A 7 -1.99 21.36 -27.13
CA LEU A 7 -0.90 20.45 -26.81
C LEU A 7 -0.64 20.31 -25.31
N LEU A 8 -1.01 21.31 -24.54
CA LEU A 8 -0.83 21.31 -23.07
C LEU A 8 -1.91 20.50 -22.34
N ILE A 9 -3.13 20.46 -22.90
CA ILE A 9 -4.27 19.75 -22.28
C ILE A 9 -4.15 18.24 -22.48
N SER A 10 -3.71 17.79 -23.66
CA SER A 10 -3.42 16.35 -23.89
C SER A 10 -2.21 15.85 -23.09
N LEU A 11 -1.34 16.74 -22.62
CA LEU A 11 -0.20 16.39 -21.77
C LEU A 11 -0.60 16.09 -20.31
N SER A 12 -1.68 16.71 -19.81
CA SER A 12 -2.05 16.64 -18.39
C SER A 12 -2.56 15.27 -17.95
N ILE A 13 -3.20 14.50 -18.83
CA ILE A 13 -3.67 13.14 -18.53
C ILE A 13 -2.60 12.09 -18.84
N ALA A 14 -1.79 12.31 -19.88
CA ALA A 14 -0.63 11.49 -20.16
C ALA A 14 0.47 11.61 -19.09
N THR A 15 0.54 12.74 -18.37
CA THR A 15 1.57 12.99 -17.36
C THR A 15 1.35 12.30 -16.02
N ALA A 16 0.15 11.78 -15.73
CA ALA A 16 0.03 10.79 -14.65
C ALA A 16 0.76 9.47 -15.00
N PHE A 17 1.06 9.22 -16.28
CA PHE A 17 1.67 7.99 -16.78
C PHE A 17 2.90 8.17 -17.69
N ALA A 18 3.30 9.39 -18.03
CA ALA A 18 4.34 9.60 -19.06
C ALA A 18 5.29 10.79 -18.78
N ILE A 19 5.76 10.99 -17.56
CA ILE A 19 6.92 11.86 -17.31
C ILE A 19 8.14 10.99 -17.06
N ASN A 20 8.71 10.45 -18.14
CA ASN A 20 10.07 9.95 -18.15
C ASN A 20 10.64 9.80 -19.55
N ALA A 21 10.49 10.81 -20.39
CA ALA A 21 11.22 10.81 -21.65
C ALA A 21 11.56 12.22 -22.10
N MET A 22 12.28 13.00 -21.30
CA MET A 22 13.15 14.10 -21.80
C MET A 22 13.96 14.65 -20.65
N SER A 23 15.19 14.34 -20.64
CA SER A 23 16.36 15.23 -20.54
C SER A 23 17.49 14.62 -19.74
N SER A 24 18.57 14.39 -20.39
CA SER A 24 19.91 14.45 -19.82
C SER A 24 20.09 15.86 -19.20
N GLU A 25 20.39 15.90 -17.89
CA GLU A 25 20.99 16.98 -17.10
C GLU A 25 20.23 17.50 -15.88
N SER A 26 19.04 16.98 -15.53
CA SER A 26 18.44 17.29 -14.23
C SER A 26 18.00 16.06 -13.46
N GLU A 27 18.88 15.06 -13.32
CA GLU A 27 18.71 13.92 -12.40
C GLU A 27 18.87 14.35 -10.93
N ILE A 28 18.14 15.36 -10.48
CA ILE A 28 18.25 15.82 -9.10
C ILE A 28 16.84 15.94 -8.54
N LEU A 29 16.55 14.99 -7.61
CA LEU A 29 15.46 14.98 -6.65
C LEU A 29 14.09 14.53 -7.14
N GLU A 30 13.93 13.24 -7.26
CA GLU A 30 12.63 12.58 -7.09
C GLU A 30 12.46 12.09 -5.65
N SER A 31 12.36 13.00 -4.71
CA SER A 31 11.78 12.72 -3.42
C SER A 31 10.34 13.21 -3.46
N ILE A 32 9.37 12.29 -3.54
CA ILE A 32 7.93 12.59 -3.54
C ILE A 32 7.60 13.74 -4.50
N GLN A 33 7.53 13.47 -5.80
CA GLN A 33 6.98 14.45 -6.73
C GLN A 33 5.52 14.70 -6.39
N VAL A 34 5.24 15.89 -5.94
CA VAL A 34 3.92 16.49 -6.01
C VAL A 34 3.80 16.99 -7.45
N SER A 35 3.12 16.28 -8.33
CA SER A 35 2.91 16.73 -9.70
C SER A 35 1.88 17.86 -9.77
N ASP A 36 1.97 18.70 -10.79
CA ASP A 36 1.35 20.02 -10.92
C ASP A 36 -0.17 20.06 -11.21
N THR A 37 -0.94 19.01 -10.94
CA THR A 37 -2.40 19.10 -11.09
C THR A 37 -3.09 19.48 -9.78
N ALA A 38 -4.17 20.24 -9.91
CA ALA A 38 -4.89 20.88 -8.81
C ALA A 38 -5.36 19.96 -7.67
N PHE A 39 -5.37 18.63 -7.88
CA PHE A 39 -5.80 17.63 -6.90
C PHE A 39 -4.69 16.72 -6.37
N GLN A 40 -3.45 16.95 -6.77
CA GLN A 40 -2.35 15.98 -6.58
C GLN A 40 -1.75 15.96 -5.17
N THR A 41 -2.09 16.85 -4.29
CA THR A 41 -1.69 16.73 -2.87
C THR A 41 -2.28 15.51 -2.19
N GLN A 42 -3.32 14.90 -2.77
CA GLN A 42 -3.92 13.65 -2.29
C GLN A 42 -3.24 12.38 -2.86
N VAL A 43 -2.54 12.51 -3.98
CA VAL A 43 -1.79 11.39 -4.58
C VAL A 43 -0.32 11.51 -4.18
N LYS A 44 0.21 10.49 -3.53
CA LYS A 44 1.62 10.38 -3.15
C LYS A 44 2.25 9.28 -3.97
N SER A 45 3.32 9.58 -4.70
CA SER A 45 4.04 8.59 -5.50
C SER A 45 5.46 8.38 -4.99
N ILE A 46 5.96 7.16 -5.15
CA ILE A 46 7.33 6.78 -4.80
C ILE A 46 7.93 6.12 -6.03
N SER A 47 8.99 6.70 -6.58
CA SER A 47 9.68 6.16 -7.74
C SER A 47 10.66 5.03 -7.39
N SER A 48 11.04 4.24 -8.40
CA SER A 48 12.05 3.18 -8.25
C SER A 48 13.39 3.71 -7.75
N ASP A 49 13.78 4.93 -8.13
CA ASP A 49 15.05 5.53 -7.69
C ASP A 49 15.04 5.85 -6.20
N VAL A 50 13.93 6.38 -5.68
CA VAL A 50 13.75 6.59 -4.23
C VAL A 50 13.79 5.26 -3.48
N LEU A 51 13.15 4.21 -4.02
CA LEU A 51 13.20 2.87 -3.42
C LEU A 51 14.62 2.30 -3.41
N GLU A 52 15.37 2.49 -4.49
CA GLU A 52 16.75 2.01 -4.61
C GLU A 52 17.70 2.79 -3.69
N ASP A 53 17.63 4.12 -3.65
CA ASP A 53 18.46 4.99 -2.80
C ASP A 53 18.22 4.73 -1.31
N ASN A 54 16.97 4.45 -0.91
CA ASN A 54 16.59 4.06 0.45
C ASN A 54 16.81 2.58 0.75
N GLN A 55 17.25 1.79 -0.25
CA GLN A 55 17.43 0.34 -0.15
C GLN A 55 16.18 -0.36 0.37
N ALA A 56 15.01 0.02 -0.17
CA ALA A 56 13.72 -0.57 0.20
C ALA A 56 13.72 -2.09 -0.04
N SER A 57 13.21 -2.86 0.92
CA SER A 57 13.24 -4.33 0.90
C SER A 57 11.90 -4.97 1.26
N ASP A 58 10.96 -4.21 1.76
CA ASP A 58 9.62 -4.66 2.12
C ASP A 58 8.62 -3.48 2.09
N ILE A 59 7.34 -3.75 2.39
CA ILE A 59 6.28 -2.73 2.31
C ILE A 59 6.50 -1.57 3.29
N LYS A 60 7.10 -1.84 4.46
CA LYS A 60 7.45 -0.79 5.43
C LYS A 60 8.45 0.20 4.83
N ASP A 61 9.50 -0.30 4.20
CA ASP A 61 10.50 0.53 3.54
C ASP A 61 9.92 1.31 2.36
N ILE A 62 8.99 0.69 1.60
CA ILE A 62 8.30 1.34 0.47
C ILE A 62 7.49 2.55 0.96
N LEU A 63 6.74 2.40 2.05
CA LEU A 63 5.73 3.36 2.48
C LEU A 63 6.18 4.33 3.59
N LYS A 64 7.36 4.13 4.19
CA LYS A 64 7.81 4.90 5.37
C LYS A 64 7.89 6.41 5.19
N SER A 65 8.08 6.88 3.95
CA SER A 65 8.18 8.31 3.66
C SER A 65 6.82 9.00 3.48
N ILE A 66 5.73 8.25 3.33
CA ILE A 66 4.42 8.79 3.05
C ILE A 66 3.78 9.32 4.33
N PRO A 67 3.34 10.59 4.38
CA PRO A 67 2.55 11.12 5.48
C PRO A 67 1.25 10.34 5.66
N SER A 68 0.75 10.23 6.89
CA SER A 68 -0.49 9.51 7.24
C SER A 68 -0.53 8.02 6.91
N VAL A 69 0.61 7.45 6.49
CA VAL A 69 0.76 6.01 6.32
C VAL A 69 1.73 5.48 7.37
N VAL A 70 1.29 4.45 8.07
CA VAL A 70 2.08 3.76 9.10
C VAL A 70 2.06 2.27 8.79
N VAL A 71 3.23 1.63 8.81
CA VAL A 71 3.34 0.19 8.60
C VAL A 71 3.85 -0.46 9.88
N ASN A 72 3.10 -1.42 10.37
CA ASN A 72 3.35 -2.21 11.56
C ASN A 72 3.86 -3.60 11.17
N GLY A 73 4.63 -4.24 12.07
CA GLY A 73 5.18 -5.58 11.88
C GLY A 73 6.62 -5.57 11.39
N ASN A 74 7.44 -6.50 11.92
CA ASN A 74 8.84 -6.62 11.58
C ASN A 74 9.11 -7.65 10.48
N ALA A 75 8.33 -8.72 10.42
CA ALA A 75 8.45 -9.72 9.36
C ALA A 75 7.58 -9.33 8.15
N ARG A 76 8.13 -9.44 6.93
CA ARG A 76 7.39 -9.18 5.68
C ARG A 76 6.00 -9.81 5.65
N TYR A 77 5.90 -11.03 6.13
CA TYR A 77 4.66 -11.80 6.22
C TYR A 77 3.52 -11.12 6.99
N SER A 78 3.84 -10.34 8.05
CA SER A 78 2.86 -9.80 9.00
C SER A 78 2.77 -8.27 8.97
N GLN A 79 3.38 -7.62 7.99
CA GLN A 79 3.30 -6.16 7.86
C GLN A 79 1.89 -5.72 7.50
N LYS A 80 1.30 -4.88 8.35
CA LYS A 80 -0.01 -4.26 8.16
C LYS A 80 0.12 -2.78 7.94
N VAL A 81 -0.61 -2.29 6.97
CA VAL A 81 -0.57 -0.88 6.57
C VAL A 81 -1.80 -0.17 7.11
N TYR A 82 -1.60 1.00 7.66
CA TYR A 82 -2.66 1.88 8.16
C TYR A 82 -2.57 3.22 7.43
N VAL A 83 -3.70 3.65 6.87
CA VAL A 83 -3.86 4.91 6.18
C VAL A 83 -4.84 5.76 6.96
N ARG A 84 -4.39 6.93 7.46
CA ARG A 84 -5.24 7.82 8.26
C ARG A 84 -5.96 7.09 9.39
N GLY A 85 -5.29 6.11 9.98
CA GLY A 85 -5.81 5.34 11.11
C GLY A 85 -6.65 4.11 10.77
N LEU A 86 -7.02 3.87 9.53
CA LEU A 86 -7.72 2.68 9.07
C LEU A 86 -6.77 1.68 8.41
N GLU A 87 -6.98 0.39 8.66
CA GLU A 87 -6.20 -0.71 8.06
C GLU A 87 -6.41 -0.77 6.55
N ASP A 88 -5.41 -1.27 5.81
CA ASP A 88 -5.43 -1.35 4.34
C ASP A 88 -6.46 -2.31 3.74
N LYS A 89 -7.10 -3.16 4.54
CA LYS A 89 -8.30 -3.91 4.13
C LYS A 89 -9.49 -3.00 3.71
N PHE A 90 -9.42 -1.71 4.03
CA PHE A 90 -10.34 -0.65 3.61
C PHE A 90 -9.88 0.13 2.38
N SER A 91 -8.74 -0.26 1.81
CA SER A 91 -8.18 0.31 0.58
C SER A 91 -8.42 -0.61 -0.61
N ASN A 92 -8.41 -0.03 -1.81
CA ASN A 92 -8.23 -0.81 -3.03
C ASN A 92 -6.73 -0.92 -3.35
N ILE A 93 -6.23 -2.13 -3.54
CA ILE A 93 -4.81 -2.39 -3.80
C ILE A 93 -4.69 -3.10 -5.14
N THR A 94 -3.88 -2.52 -6.04
CA THR A 94 -3.66 -3.08 -7.38
C THR A 94 -2.18 -3.18 -7.72
N ILE A 95 -1.80 -4.19 -8.53
CA ILE A 95 -0.47 -4.33 -9.15
C ILE A 95 -0.67 -4.46 -10.65
N ASP A 96 -0.08 -3.56 -11.43
CA ASP A 96 -0.28 -3.48 -12.90
C ASP A 96 -1.76 -3.47 -13.30
N GLY A 97 -2.63 -2.95 -12.40
CA GLY A 97 -4.08 -2.91 -12.57
C GLY A 97 -4.83 -4.16 -12.08
N ALA A 98 -4.15 -5.25 -11.73
CA ALA A 98 -4.78 -6.40 -11.10
C ALA A 98 -5.12 -6.11 -9.64
N LYS A 99 -6.38 -6.29 -9.25
CA LYS A 99 -6.81 -6.19 -7.85
C LYS A 99 -6.20 -7.33 -7.04
N ILE A 100 -5.56 -6.98 -5.93
CA ILE A 100 -5.16 -7.95 -4.92
C ILE A 100 -6.38 -8.29 -4.09
N GLY A 101 -6.64 -9.58 -3.87
CA GLY A 101 -7.75 -10.04 -3.05
C GLY A 101 -7.61 -9.62 -1.60
N GLY A 102 -8.73 -9.68 -0.89
CA GLY A 102 -8.83 -9.32 0.51
C GLY A 102 -8.01 -10.20 1.45
N GLN A 103 -8.12 -9.92 2.74
CA GLN A 103 -7.35 -10.53 3.82
C GLN A 103 -7.46 -12.08 3.81
N LEU A 104 -6.33 -12.77 3.60
CA LEU A 104 -6.26 -14.23 3.69
C LEU A 104 -6.33 -14.73 5.13
N PHE A 105 -5.66 -14.03 6.03
CA PHE A 105 -5.57 -14.38 7.44
C PHE A 105 -5.27 -13.14 8.28
N HIS A 106 -5.93 -13.00 9.41
CA HIS A 106 -5.87 -11.80 10.24
C HIS A 106 -4.47 -11.47 10.81
N HIS A 107 -3.54 -12.42 10.81
CA HIS A 107 -2.14 -12.21 11.20
C HIS A 107 -1.18 -12.06 10.01
N SER A 108 -1.65 -12.14 8.77
CA SER A 108 -0.84 -11.86 7.59
C SER A 108 -1.06 -10.45 7.07
N GLY A 109 -0.04 -9.87 6.44
CA GLY A 109 -0.17 -8.64 5.69
C GLY A 109 -0.88 -8.89 4.35
N ASP A 110 -1.60 -7.89 3.86
CA ASP A 110 -2.36 -7.98 2.60
C ASP A 110 -1.50 -7.57 1.40
N GLN A 111 -0.49 -6.72 1.61
CA GLN A 111 0.37 -6.19 0.54
C GLN A 111 1.65 -7.02 0.36
N THR A 112 1.54 -8.11 -0.40
CA THR A 112 2.65 -9.00 -0.71
C THR A 112 3.42 -8.50 -1.95
N ILE A 113 4.31 -7.53 -1.76
CA ILE A 113 4.99 -6.79 -2.83
C ILE A 113 6.50 -6.83 -2.62
N ASP A 114 7.25 -7.05 -3.70
CA ASP A 114 8.71 -6.96 -3.70
C ASP A 114 9.16 -5.62 -4.28
N ALA A 115 9.92 -4.84 -3.50
CA ALA A 115 10.43 -3.53 -3.90
C ALA A 115 11.32 -3.58 -5.15
N GLU A 116 12.05 -4.69 -5.38
CA GLU A 116 12.90 -4.86 -6.58
C GLU A 116 12.10 -4.90 -7.89
N MET A 117 10.80 -5.28 -7.82
CA MET A 117 9.92 -5.36 -8.99
C MET A 117 9.26 -4.01 -9.33
N LEU A 118 9.21 -3.06 -8.38
CA LEU A 118 8.42 -1.85 -8.52
C LEU A 118 9.12 -0.77 -9.34
N LYS A 119 8.33 -0.14 -10.20
CA LYS A 119 8.64 1.11 -10.90
C LYS A 119 8.09 2.31 -10.12
N ILE A 120 6.80 2.26 -9.82
CA ILE A 120 6.07 3.29 -9.09
C ILE A 120 5.14 2.64 -8.09
N GLY A 121 5.04 3.24 -6.90
CA GLY A 121 3.95 3.03 -5.97
C GLY A 121 3.24 4.36 -5.76
N SER A 122 1.94 4.43 -5.96
CA SER A 122 1.14 5.61 -5.67
C SER A 122 0.02 5.29 -4.69
N ILE A 123 -0.28 6.27 -3.84
CA ILE A 123 -1.39 6.18 -2.89
C ILE A 123 -2.26 7.40 -3.10
N GLU A 124 -3.51 7.19 -3.46
CA GLU A 124 -4.55 8.20 -3.39
C GLU A 124 -5.20 8.11 -2.01
N LEU A 125 -5.13 9.19 -1.24
CA LEU A 125 -5.73 9.26 0.09
C LEU A 125 -7.20 9.68 -0.01
N GLY A 126 -8.06 9.09 0.81
CA GLY A 126 -9.47 9.40 0.83
C GLY A 126 -10.32 8.59 -0.15
N ALA A 127 -11.63 8.83 -0.15
CA ALA A 127 -12.61 8.14 -0.99
C ALA A 127 -13.27 9.09 -2.00
N ASN A 128 -12.51 10.04 -2.54
CA ASN A 128 -13.05 11.19 -3.29
C ASN A 128 -13.02 11.01 -4.82
N SER A 129 -12.47 9.90 -5.33
CA SER A 129 -12.41 9.60 -6.77
C SER A 129 -13.32 8.45 -7.14
N ALA A 130 -14.02 8.56 -8.26
CA ALA A 130 -14.79 7.47 -8.84
C ALA A 130 -13.87 6.42 -9.50
N LEU A 131 -12.63 6.80 -9.85
CA LEU A 131 -11.64 5.96 -10.53
C LEU A 131 -10.87 5.04 -9.57
N SER A 132 -10.96 5.25 -8.25
CA SER A 132 -10.24 4.46 -7.24
C SER A 132 -10.78 3.04 -7.06
N GLY A 133 -11.89 2.67 -7.72
CA GLY A 133 -12.51 1.35 -7.67
C GLY A 133 -13.57 1.18 -6.59
N ALA A 134 -14.21 0.00 -6.59
CA ALA A 134 -15.25 -0.35 -5.61
C ALA A 134 -14.65 -0.64 -4.22
N GLY A 135 -15.40 -0.34 -3.16
CA GLY A 135 -15.06 -0.69 -1.77
C GLY A 135 -14.00 0.19 -1.11
N VAL A 136 -13.65 1.32 -1.69
CA VAL A 136 -12.64 2.25 -1.16
C VAL A 136 -13.21 3.09 -0.01
N VAL A 137 -12.52 3.06 1.12
CA VAL A 137 -12.85 3.84 2.33
C VAL A 137 -11.77 4.88 2.64
N ASN A 138 -10.51 4.46 2.76
CA ASN A 138 -9.40 5.30 3.22
C ASN A 138 -8.38 5.63 2.12
N GLY A 139 -8.53 5.07 0.92
CA GLY A 139 -7.69 5.35 -0.23
C GLY A 139 -7.43 4.14 -1.12
N SER A 140 -6.60 4.34 -2.13
CA SER A 140 -6.16 3.28 -3.03
C SER A 140 -4.65 3.23 -3.16
N PHE A 141 -4.10 2.01 -3.26
CA PHE A 141 -2.69 1.76 -3.56
C PHE A 141 -2.59 1.23 -4.98
N VAL A 142 -1.86 1.93 -5.81
CA VAL A 142 -1.60 1.54 -7.20
C VAL A 142 -0.11 1.29 -7.35
N TYR A 143 0.25 0.03 -7.55
CA TYR A 143 1.63 -0.39 -7.78
C TYR A 143 1.82 -0.73 -9.25
N GLU A 144 2.90 -0.23 -9.82
CA GLU A 144 3.34 -0.55 -11.16
C GLU A 144 4.68 -1.26 -11.11
N THR A 145 4.80 -2.38 -11.82
CA THR A 145 6.06 -3.08 -11.96
C THR A 145 6.90 -2.49 -13.09
N LYS A 146 8.22 -2.67 -13.01
CA LYS A 146 9.17 -2.17 -14.00
C LYS A 146 8.81 -2.62 -15.42
N ASP A 147 8.98 -1.73 -16.39
CA ASP A 147 8.89 -1.98 -17.81
C ASP A 147 10.30 -2.16 -18.43
N PRO A 148 10.45 -2.79 -19.61
CA PRO A 148 11.74 -2.86 -20.30
C PRO A 148 12.37 -1.47 -20.52
N SER A 149 11.54 -0.46 -20.84
CA SER A 149 11.96 0.92 -21.06
C SER A 149 12.55 1.61 -19.83
N ASP A 150 12.27 1.14 -18.61
CA ASP A 150 12.86 1.69 -17.38
C ASP A 150 14.36 1.32 -17.25
N PHE A 151 14.81 0.36 -18.03
CA PHE A 151 16.19 -0.10 -18.05
C PHE A 151 16.95 0.28 -19.32
N LEU A 152 16.27 0.32 -20.48
CA LEU A 152 16.90 0.61 -21.76
C LEU A 152 17.23 2.09 -21.89
N LYS A 153 18.48 2.40 -22.27
CA LYS A 153 18.89 3.74 -22.66
C LYS A 153 18.65 3.94 -24.15
N GLU A 154 18.69 5.19 -24.57
CA GLU A 154 18.59 5.53 -25.98
C GLU A 154 19.65 4.79 -26.83
N GLY A 155 19.21 4.15 -27.90
CA GLY A 155 20.08 3.35 -28.77
C GLY A 155 20.42 1.94 -28.26
N GLU A 156 20.06 1.57 -27.03
CA GLU A 156 20.26 0.23 -26.50
C GLU A 156 19.13 -0.72 -26.90
N VAL A 157 19.50 -1.92 -27.34
CA VAL A 157 18.57 -2.99 -27.73
C VAL A 157 18.55 -4.15 -26.73
N PHE A 158 19.56 -4.26 -25.87
CA PHE A 158 19.70 -5.34 -24.92
C PHE A 158 20.56 -4.89 -23.74
N GLY A 159 20.26 -5.39 -22.54
CA GLY A 159 21.09 -5.18 -21.36
C GLY A 159 20.69 -6.07 -20.21
N GLY A 160 21.48 -5.99 -19.13
CA GLY A 160 21.21 -6.67 -17.88
C GLY A 160 21.57 -5.81 -16.68
N LYS A 161 20.95 -6.12 -15.53
CA LYS A 161 21.28 -5.52 -14.23
C LYS A 161 21.39 -6.62 -13.18
N ILE A 162 22.45 -6.56 -12.38
CA ILE A 162 22.66 -7.42 -11.23
C ILE A 162 22.66 -6.53 -9.99
N THR A 163 21.95 -6.98 -8.95
CA THR A 163 21.89 -6.26 -7.67
C THR A 163 22.12 -7.25 -6.54
N THR A 164 22.92 -6.87 -5.54
CA THR A 164 23.06 -7.63 -4.29
C THR A 164 23.01 -6.70 -3.09
N SER A 165 22.46 -7.17 -1.97
CA SER A 165 22.43 -6.38 -0.74
C SER A 165 22.54 -7.22 0.52
N TYR A 166 22.94 -6.54 1.61
CA TYR A 166 22.95 -7.07 2.97
C TYR A 166 22.35 -6.07 3.95
N GLN A 167 21.58 -6.59 4.92
CA GLN A 167 20.97 -5.80 6.00
C GLN A 167 21.16 -6.53 7.34
N SER A 168 21.82 -5.87 8.29
CA SER A 168 22.25 -6.50 9.54
C SER A 168 21.13 -6.82 10.53
N ALA A 169 20.06 -5.98 10.61
CA ALA A 169 19.00 -6.19 11.59
C ALA A 169 18.12 -7.41 11.30
N TYR A 170 18.14 -7.89 10.09
CA TYR A 170 17.41 -9.06 9.62
C TYR A 170 18.36 -10.20 9.19
N GLU A 171 19.67 -9.99 9.28
CA GLU A 171 20.68 -10.85 8.62
C GLU A 171 20.33 -11.15 7.16
N ARG A 172 19.62 -10.19 6.52
CA ARG A 172 19.05 -10.34 5.18
C ARG A 172 20.12 -10.27 4.10
N LYS A 173 20.14 -11.26 3.24
CA LYS A 173 20.97 -11.32 2.02
C LYS A 173 20.05 -11.36 0.82
N MET A 174 20.35 -10.57 -0.21
CA MET A 174 19.51 -10.49 -1.41
C MET A 174 20.37 -10.50 -2.65
N ALA A 175 19.89 -11.16 -3.71
CA ALA A 175 20.45 -11.11 -5.06
C ALA A 175 19.28 -11.01 -6.07
N SER A 176 19.44 -10.10 -7.04
CA SER A 176 18.47 -9.86 -8.09
C SER A 176 19.18 -9.78 -9.45
N VAL A 177 18.54 -10.31 -10.49
CA VAL A 177 18.99 -10.24 -11.87
C VAL A 177 17.84 -9.79 -12.76
N ALA A 178 18.08 -8.79 -13.61
CA ALA A 178 17.17 -8.37 -14.66
C ALA A 178 17.85 -8.51 -16.03
N VAL A 179 17.07 -8.95 -17.02
CA VAL A 179 17.45 -8.99 -18.44
C VAL A 179 16.34 -8.30 -19.21
N PHE A 180 16.70 -7.39 -20.09
CA PHE A 180 15.76 -6.57 -20.82
C PHE A 180 16.24 -6.36 -22.27
N SER A 181 15.26 -6.25 -23.17
CA SER A 181 15.56 -6.13 -24.61
C SER A 181 14.46 -5.39 -25.35
N LYS A 182 14.87 -4.58 -26.31
CA LYS A 182 14.07 -4.12 -27.43
C LYS A 182 14.29 -5.11 -28.58
N VAL A 183 13.46 -6.17 -28.66
CA VAL A 183 13.59 -7.23 -29.66
C VAL A 183 13.48 -6.66 -31.09
N ASN A 184 12.61 -5.67 -31.28
CA ASN A 184 12.47 -4.84 -32.45
C ASN A 184 11.70 -3.55 -32.09
N ASP A 185 11.41 -2.68 -33.07
CA ASP A 185 10.73 -1.41 -32.81
C ASP A 185 9.31 -1.55 -32.24
N LYS A 186 8.73 -2.76 -32.27
CA LYS A 186 7.37 -3.02 -31.81
C LYS A 186 7.31 -3.90 -30.57
N LEU A 187 8.38 -4.61 -30.22
CA LEU A 187 8.37 -5.61 -29.15
C LEU A 187 9.52 -5.39 -28.17
N GLU A 188 9.17 -5.20 -26.90
CA GLU A 188 10.11 -5.09 -25.78
C GLU A 188 9.85 -6.23 -24.78
N PHE A 189 10.90 -6.67 -24.09
CA PHE A 189 10.86 -7.77 -23.13
C PHE A 189 11.64 -7.41 -21.86
N LEU A 190 11.11 -7.81 -20.69
CA LEU A 190 11.79 -7.80 -19.39
C LEU A 190 11.59 -9.14 -18.69
N GLY A 191 12.69 -9.71 -18.20
CA GLY A 191 12.70 -10.77 -17.20
C GLY A 191 13.48 -10.32 -15.97
N LEU A 192 12.89 -10.41 -14.76
CA LEU A 192 13.54 -10.06 -13.51
C LEU A 192 13.28 -11.15 -12.48
N GLY A 193 14.33 -11.59 -11.78
CA GLY A 193 14.25 -12.52 -10.66
C GLY A 193 14.93 -11.97 -9.44
N ASN A 194 14.37 -12.17 -8.27
CA ASN A 194 14.93 -11.79 -6.98
C ASN A 194 14.82 -12.93 -5.98
N ILE A 195 15.87 -13.10 -5.15
CA ILE A 195 15.92 -14.00 -4.02
C ILE A 195 16.46 -13.25 -2.82
N SER A 196 15.80 -13.41 -1.67
CA SER A 196 16.20 -12.79 -0.41
C SER A 196 16.01 -13.79 0.74
N GLU A 197 17.03 -13.95 1.56
CA GLU A 197 17.02 -14.81 2.75
C GLU A 197 17.19 -13.95 4.00
N ASP A 198 16.33 -14.12 4.97
CA ASP A 198 16.41 -13.48 6.28
C ASP A 198 16.90 -14.50 7.31
N GLY A 199 17.80 -14.07 8.20
CA GLY A 199 18.21 -14.80 9.39
C GLY A 199 17.44 -14.35 10.64
N ASP A 200 18.16 -14.23 11.75
CA ASP A 200 17.61 -13.78 13.02
C ASP A 200 17.26 -12.28 13.01
N LEU A 201 16.22 -11.92 13.76
CA LEU A 201 15.78 -10.55 13.92
C LEU A 201 16.50 -9.90 15.14
N HIS A 202 17.16 -8.76 14.93
CA HIS A 202 17.87 -8.04 15.98
C HIS A 202 17.02 -6.92 16.58
N ILE A 203 16.53 -7.15 17.80
CA ILE A 203 15.75 -6.17 18.58
C ILE A 203 16.62 -5.66 19.72
N PRO A 204 16.66 -4.33 19.99
CA PRO A 204 17.46 -3.79 21.09
C PRO A 204 17.04 -4.37 22.43
N ASN A 205 18.03 -4.71 23.29
CA ASN A 205 17.86 -5.23 24.64
C ASN A 205 17.04 -6.55 24.74
N LYS A 206 16.87 -7.28 23.65
CA LYS A 206 16.32 -8.64 23.66
C LYS A 206 17.37 -9.61 23.14
N GLU A 207 17.43 -10.79 23.77
CA GLU A 207 18.14 -11.91 23.16
C GLU A 207 17.45 -12.25 21.84
N LYS A 208 18.21 -12.78 20.87
CA LYS A 208 17.79 -13.03 19.50
C LYS A 208 16.36 -13.57 19.43
N ASN A 209 15.46 -12.84 18.83
CA ASN A 209 14.09 -13.27 18.61
C ASN A 209 13.97 -13.84 17.21
N SER A 210 13.66 -15.08 17.18
CA SER A 210 13.67 -15.89 16.00
C SER A 210 12.42 -15.72 15.13
N SER A 211 12.51 -14.94 14.06
CA SER A 211 11.92 -15.43 12.82
C SER A 211 12.99 -16.31 12.18
N LYS A 212 12.96 -17.61 12.46
CA LYS A 212 14.02 -18.50 11.98
C LYS A 212 13.90 -18.67 10.49
N HIS A 213 14.85 -18.09 9.74
CA HIS A 213 15.06 -18.34 8.32
C HIS A 213 13.79 -18.21 7.45
N SER A 214 13.54 -17.02 6.91
CA SER A 214 12.56 -16.84 5.86
C SER A 214 13.23 -16.59 4.52
N LYS A 215 12.58 -17.06 3.44
CA LYS A 215 13.07 -16.93 2.08
C LYS A 215 12.01 -16.33 1.19
N LEU A 216 12.33 -15.19 0.58
CA LEU A 216 11.55 -14.57 -0.48
C LEU A 216 12.14 -14.96 -1.83
N GLN A 217 11.29 -15.41 -2.74
CA GLN A 217 11.57 -15.59 -4.16
C GLN A 217 10.52 -14.85 -4.95
N SER A 218 10.93 -14.02 -5.88
CA SER A 218 10.01 -13.29 -6.74
C SER A 218 10.51 -13.25 -8.18
N ALA A 219 9.57 -13.17 -9.12
CA ALA A 219 9.86 -13.10 -10.53
C ALA A 219 8.88 -12.16 -11.23
N LEU A 220 9.37 -11.42 -12.23
CA LEU A 220 8.59 -10.58 -13.12
C LEU A 220 8.96 -10.92 -14.57
N GLY A 221 7.96 -11.24 -15.37
CA GLY A 221 8.08 -11.33 -16.83
C GLY A 221 7.16 -10.31 -17.47
N LYS A 222 7.66 -9.47 -18.36
CA LYS A 222 6.84 -8.46 -19.03
C LYS A 222 7.14 -8.41 -20.53
N LEU A 223 6.07 -8.32 -21.33
CA LEU A 223 6.12 -8.10 -22.76
C LEU A 223 5.34 -6.82 -23.07
N VAL A 224 5.94 -5.93 -23.84
CA VAL A 224 5.30 -4.70 -24.32
C VAL A 224 5.30 -4.73 -25.84
N PHE A 225 4.11 -4.77 -26.44
CA PHE A 225 3.92 -4.81 -27.89
C PHE A 225 3.21 -3.55 -28.36
N LYS A 226 3.88 -2.80 -29.24
CA LYS A 226 3.40 -1.56 -29.86
C LYS A 226 3.31 -1.77 -31.38
N PRO A 227 2.19 -2.36 -31.90
CA PRO A 227 2.04 -2.63 -33.35
C PRO A 227 2.13 -1.35 -34.20
N ASN A 228 1.70 -0.22 -33.63
CA ASN A 228 1.76 1.13 -34.19
C ASN A 228 1.74 2.17 -33.03
N ASN A 229 1.71 3.46 -33.38
CA ASN A 229 1.78 4.56 -32.41
C ASN A 229 0.51 4.73 -31.56
N TYR A 230 -0.59 4.08 -31.92
CA TYR A 230 -1.89 4.23 -31.26
C TYR A 230 -2.20 3.07 -30.32
N ASN A 231 -1.52 1.95 -30.45
CA ASN A 231 -1.85 0.72 -29.74
C ASN A 231 -0.67 0.27 -28.89
N THR A 232 -0.91 0.04 -27.59
CA THR A 232 0.06 -0.58 -26.69
C THR A 232 -0.61 -1.75 -25.98
N ILE A 233 0.00 -2.92 -26.06
CA ILE A 233 -0.42 -4.14 -25.38
C ILE A 233 0.69 -4.53 -24.43
N LYS A 234 0.37 -4.67 -23.13
CA LYS A 234 1.31 -5.11 -22.10
C LYS A 234 0.80 -6.41 -21.48
N PHE A 235 1.61 -7.44 -21.52
CA PHE A 235 1.40 -8.65 -20.75
C PHE A 235 2.40 -8.68 -19.60
N SER A 236 1.94 -8.95 -18.36
CA SER A 236 2.77 -9.08 -17.19
C SER A 236 2.45 -10.36 -16.41
N TYR A 237 3.48 -11.05 -15.99
CA TYR A 237 3.42 -12.10 -14.96
C TYR A 237 4.30 -11.72 -13.79
N ASN A 238 3.72 -11.66 -12.61
CA ASN A 238 4.42 -11.38 -11.36
C ASN A 238 4.19 -12.51 -10.36
N LYS A 239 5.27 -13.10 -9.85
CA LYS A 239 5.27 -14.11 -8.77
C LYS A 239 5.92 -13.54 -7.53
N TYR A 240 5.30 -13.82 -6.38
CA TYR A 240 5.84 -13.56 -5.04
C TYR A 240 5.67 -14.83 -4.20
N GLN A 241 6.74 -15.31 -3.57
CA GLN A 241 6.72 -16.48 -2.69
C GLN A 241 7.63 -16.20 -1.49
N ASP A 242 7.03 -16.12 -0.29
CA ASP A 242 7.74 -15.84 0.95
C ASP A 242 7.39 -16.87 2.01
N GLY A 243 8.34 -17.77 2.33
CA GLY A 243 8.18 -18.88 3.26
C GLY A 243 9.20 -18.87 4.38
N GLY A 244 8.80 -19.31 5.57
CA GLY A 244 9.71 -19.44 6.72
C GLY A 244 9.03 -19.85 8.02
N ASN A 245 9.85 -20.24 9.00
CA ASN A 245 9.37 -20.49 10.36
C ASN A 245 9.09 -19.17 11.06
N ARG A 246 7.85 -18.95 11.45
CA ARG A 246 7.37 -17.68 11.99
C ARG A 246 6.48 -17.88 13.19
N ASN A 247 6.42 -16.88 14.07
CA ASN A 247 5.43 -16.86 15.13
C ASN A 247 4.03 -16.91 14.53
N ILE A 248 3.17 -17.77 15.06
CA ILE A 248 1.80 -17.97 14.57
C ILE A 248 0.94 -16.71 14.66
N SER A 249 1.24 -15.83 15.61
CA SER A 249 0.56 -14.56 15.82
C SER A 249 1.16 -13.42 14.98
N GLY A 250 2.16 -13.70 14.13
CA GLY A 250 2.77 -12.76 13.18
C GLY A 250 3.40 -11.51 13.77
N GLU A 251 2.73 -10.88 14.70
CA GLU A 251 3.09 -9.60 15.29
C GLU A 251 3.74 -9.73 16.68
N LYS A 252 3.57 -10.86 17.36
CA LYS A 252 4.13 -11.07 18.71
C LYS A 252 5.60 -11.42 18.62
N VAL A 253 6.45 -10.55 19.11
CA VAL A 253 7.87 -10.78 19.24
C VAL A 253 8.24 -10.69 20.73
N GLY A 254 8.72 -11.80 21.30
CA GLY A 254 9.29 -11.81 22.65
C GLY A 254 8.31 -12.01 23.80
N SER A 255 7.20 -12.69 23.58
CA SER A 255 6.43 -13.31 24.66
C SER A 255 7.01 -14.69 25.00
N ASN A 256 6.87 -15.14 26.26
CA ASN A 256 7.31 -16.47 26.68
C ASN A 256 6.50 -17.61 26.00
N ASP A 257 5.42 -17.25 25.29
CA ASP A 257 4.50 -18.18 24.61
C ASP A 257 4.72 -18.11 23.08
N GLU A 258 5.96 -18.15 22.62
CA GLU A 258 6.29 -18.09 21.20
C GLU A 258 6.07 -19.47 20.56
N VAL A 259 4.96 -19.60 19.86
CA VAL A 259 4.67 -20.78 19.04
C VAL A 259 5.06 -20.48 17.59
N TYR A 260 5.92 -21.32 17.01
CA TYR A 260 6.39 -21.18 15.64
C TYR A 260 5.79 -22.24 14.75
N SER A 261 5.48 -21.85 13.53
CA SER A 261 5.02 -22.73 12.45
C SER A 261 5.64 -22.27 11.14
N TYR A 262 5.89 -23.20 10.23
CA TYR A 262 6.24 -22.81 8.87
C TYR A 262 5.02 -22.21 8.18
N ASN A 263 5.18 -21.02 7.64
CA ASN A 263 4.15 -20.30 6.93
C ASN A 263 4.71 -19.83 5.59
N GLU A 264 3.97 -20.04 4.51
CA GLU A 264 4.36 -19.65 3.17
C GLU A 264 3.22 -18.94 2.45
N ILE A 265 3.47 -17.72 1.99
CA ILE A 265 2.58 -16.98 1.09
C ILE A 265 3.10 -17.10 -0.34
N ILE A 266 2.23 -17.50 -1.25
CA ILE A 266 2.49 -17.55 -2.68
C ILE A 266 1.45 -16.67 -3.36
N ARG A 267 1.88 -15.75 -4.23
CA ARG A 267 1.01 -14.96 -5.11
C ARG A 267 1.49 -15.07 -6.54
N ASP A 268 0.55 -15.36 -7.43
CA ASP A 268 0.74 -15.33 -8.88
C ASP A 268 -0.25 -14.33 -9.48
N THR A 269 0.24 -13.36 -10.22
CA THR A 269 -0.55 -12.30 -10.84
C THR A 269 -0.27 -12.26 -12.34
N TYR A 270 -1.32 -12.34 -13.15
CA TYR A 270 -1.29 -12.18 -14.60
C TYR A 270 -2.10 -10.95 -14.98
N THR A 271 -1.54 -10.10 -15.82
CA THR A 271 -2.26 -8.95 -16.37
C THR A 271 -2.09 -8.85 -17.87
N LEU A 272 -3.14 -8.43 -18.54
CA LEU A 272 -3.13 -8.02 -19.94
C LEU A 272 -3.75 -6.63 -20.00
N ASN A 273 -2.92 -5.64 -20.31
CA ASN A 273 -3.34 -4.25 -20.42
C ASN A 273 -3.29 -3.84 -21.88
N TYR A 274 -4.34 -3.20 -22.37
CA TYR A 274 -4.45 -2.67 -23.71
C TYR A 274 -4.80 -1.18 -23.65
N GLU A 275 -3.96 -0.37 -24.26
CA GLU A 275 -4.18 1.05 -24.46
C GLU A 275 -4.38 1.32 -25.95
N PHE A 276 -5.49 1.97 -26.28
CA PHE A 276 -5.77 2.52 -27.59
C PHE A 276 -5.88 4.03 -27.45
N ASN A 277 -4.90 4.74 -27.98
CA ASN A 277 -4.78 6.20 -27.90
C ASN A 277 -4.59 6.78 -29.31
N PRO A 278 -5.67 6.82 -30.13
CA PRO A 278 -5.63 7.41 -31.46
C PRO A 278 -5.48 8.94 -31.37
N ASP A 279 -5.13 9.58 -32.47
CA ASP A 279 -5.09 11.03 -32.59
C ASP A 279 -6.52 11.62 -32.63
N ASN A 280 -7.26 11.45 -31.54
CA ASN A 280 -8.67 11.79 -31.39
C ASN A 280 -9.00 12.14 -29.94
N ASP A 281 -9.47 13.36 -29.71
CA ASP A 281 -9.80 13.88 -28.38
C ASP A 281 -10.94 13.11 -27.66
N LEU A 282 -11.80 12.39 -28.40
CA LEU A 282 -12.97 11.70 -27.85
C LEU A 282 -12.68 10.25 -27.41
N VAL A 283 -11.56 9.67 -27.89
CA VAL A 283 -11.28 8.25 -27.69
C VAL A 283 -9.89 8.03 -27.15
N LYS A 284 -9.81 7.63 -25.92
CA LYS A 284 -8.63 7.03 -25.30
C LYS A 284 -9.10 5.87 -24.46
N ILE A 285 -8.92 4.64 -24.94
CA ILE A 285 -9.37 3.42 -24.28
C ILE A 285 -8.23 2.81 -23.48
N ASP A 286 -8.47 2.57 -22.20
CA ASP A 286 -7.65 1.77 -21.32
C ASP A 286 -8.44 0.54 -20.89
N SER A 287 -7.91 -0.65 -21.20
CA SER A 287 -8.54 -1.92 -20.83
C SER A 287 -7.56 -2.79 -20.06
N LYS A 288 -8.02 -3.43 -19.01
CA LYS A 288 -7.23 -4.33 -18.17
C LYS A 288 -8.02 -5.60 -17.93
N ILE A 289 -7.35 -6.74 -18.11
CA ILE A 289 -7.86 -8.06 -17.75
C ILE A 289 -6.82 -8.70 -16.85
N TYR A 290 -7.26 -9.30 -15.74
CA TYR A 290 -6.32 -9.83 -14.76
C TYR A 290 -6.82 -11.09 -14.06
N SER A 291 -5.84 -11.86 -13.58
CA SER A 291 -6.03 -12.97 -12.65
C SER A 291 -4.97 -12.86 -11.56
N ASN A 292 -5.39 -12.81 -10.32
CA ASN A 292 -4.53 -12.83 -9.15
C ASN A 292 -4.91 -13.99 -8.26
N SER A 293 -3.95 -14.87 -7.93
CA SER A 293 -4.12 -15.98 -7.00
C SER A 293 -3.16 -15.78 -5.84
N GLN A 294 -3.68 -15.85 -4.61
CA GLN A 294 -2.88 -15.76 -3.41
C GLN A 294 -3.18 -16.96 -2.51
N LYS A 295 -2.14 -17.61 -2.01
CA LYS A 295 -2.24 -18.81 -1.18
C LYS A 295 -1.35 -18.66 0.05
N LEU A 296 -1.89 -18.98 1.23
CA LEU A 296 -1.16 -19.08 2.47
C LEU A 296 -1.21 -20.54 2.96
N ASN A 297 -0.07 -21.23 2.95
CA ASN A 297 0.13 -22.51 3.58
C ASN A 297 0.66 -22.30 5.00
N ARG A 298 0.06 -22.95 5.97
CA ARG A 298 0.49 -22.95 7.37
C ARG A 298 0.62 -24.37 7.85
N ASP A 299 1.82 -24.77 8.28
CA ASP A 299 2.03 -26.06 8.90
C ASP A 299 1.31 -26.14 10.25
N GLY A 300 0.95 -27.33 10.65
CA GLY A 300 0.37 -27.60 11.95
C GLY A 300 1.34 -27.29 13.08
N PHE A 301 0.80 -26.90 14.23
CA PHE A 301 1.57 -26.56 15.43
C PHE A 301 0.83 -27.00 16.69
N ILE A 302 1.53 -26.96 17.81
CA ILE A 302 0.96 -27.21 19.14
C ILE A 302 0.81 -25.85 19.83
N ASP A 303 -0.41 -25.56 20.30
CA ASP A 303 -0.77 -24.38 21.08
C ASP A 303 -1.31 -24.86 22.43
N ASP A 304 -0.56 -24.66 23.49
CA ASP A 304 -0.78 -25.32 24.78
C ASP A 304 -0.94 -26.85 24.63
N ASP A 305 -2.12 -27.34 24.96
CA ASP A 305 -2.46 -28.76 24.89
C ASP A 305 -3.13 -29.19 23.56
N LEU A 306 -3.32 -28.25 22.62
CA LEU A 306 -4.05 -28.46 21.38
C LEU A 306 -3.11 -28.60 20.20
N LYS A 307 -3.11 -29.74 19.54
CA LYS A 307 -2.43 -29.93 18.25
C LYS A 307 -3.35 -29.47 17.11
N LEU A 308 -2.89 -28.52 16.33
CA LEU A 308 -3.58 -27.96 15.18
C LEU A 308 -3.04 -28.57 13.87
N PRO A 309 -3.90 -28.88 12.88
CA PRO A 309 -3.47 -29.44 11.59
C PRO A 309 -2.84 -28.40 10.68
N ASN A 310 -2.27 -28.84 9.57
CA ASN A 310 -1.89 -27.98 8.47
C ASN A 310 -3.14 -27.27 7.92
N ARG A 311 -2.99 -26.02 7.50
CA ARG A 311 -4.08 -25.20 6.95
C ARG A 311 -3.64 -24.49 5.70
N THR A 312 -4.52 -24.45 4.72
CA THR A 312 -4.34 -23.67 3.50
C THR A 312 -5.48 -22.68 3.38
N TYR A 313 -5.11 -21.43 3.12
CA TYR A 313 -6.02 -20.34 2.77
C TYR A 313 -5.71 -19.92 1.34
N GLU A 314 -6.72 -19.82 0.51
CA GLU A 314 -6.56 -19.49 -0.89
C GLU A 314 -7.57 -18.39 -1.26
N ASN A 315 -7.09 -17.37 -1.99
CA ASN A 315 -7.91 -16.31 -2.54
C ASN A 315 -7.57 -16.14 -4.01
N LYS A 316 -8.58 -16.10 -4.87
CA LYS A 316 -8.42 -15.90 -6.29
C LYS A 316 -9.33 -14.79 -6.77
N VAL A 317 -8.76 -13.78 -7.44
CA VAL A 317 -9.50 -12.67 -8.04
C VAL A 317 -9.27 -12.66 -9.54
N ASN A 318 -10.36 -12.76 -10.31
CA ASN A 318 -10.34 -12.56 -11.76
C ASN A 318 -11.21 -11.34 -12.08
N GLY A 319 -10.77 -10.51 -13.00
CA GLY A 319 -11.54 -9.32 -13.31
C GLY A 319 -11.07 -8.57 -14.55
N PHE A 320 -11.81 -7.52 -14.85
CA PHE A 320 -11.46 -6.57 -15.89
C PHE A 320 -11.89 -5.15 -15.49
N ASP A 321 -11.25 -4.16 -16.09
CA ASP A 321 -11.64 -2.75 -16.08
C ASP A 321 -11.49 -2.22 -17.52
N ILE A 322 -12.52 -1.57 -18.04
CA ILE A 322 -12.52 -0.96 -19.35
C ILE A 322 -13.03 0.46 -19.21
N ARG A 323 -12.24 1.42 -19.65
CA ARG A 323 -12.58 2.84 -19.58
C ARG A 323 -12.22 3.57 -20.86
N ASN A 324 -13.00 4.61 -21.14
CA ASN A 324 -12.67 5.61 -22.15
C ASN A 324 -12.47 6.98 -21.50
N THR A 325 -11.52 7.74 -21.99
CA THR A 325 -11.34 9.15 -21.64
C THR A 325 -11.60 10.01 -22.88
N SER A 326 -12.46 11.01 -22.74
CA SER A 326 -12.83 11.97 -23.79
C SER A 326 -12.49 13.38 -23.35
N VAL A 327 -11.84 14.17 -24.18
CA VAL A 327 -11.60 15.59 -23.98
C VAL A 327 -12.59 16.38 -24.81
N ILE A 328 -13.49 17.11 -24.15
CA ILE A 328 -14.58 17.87 -24.80
C ILE A 328 -14.51 19.31 -24.29
N SER A 329 -13.90 20.21 -25.08
CA SER A 329 -13.70 21.61 -24.66
C SER A 329 -12.88 21.70 -23.36
N ASN A 330 -13.51 22.06 -22.26
CA ASN A 330 -12.93 22.18 -20.94
C ASN A 330 -13.27 21.00 -20.01
N HIS A 331 -13.80 19.92 -20.55
CA HIS A 331 -14.15 18.69 -19.83
C HIS A 331 -13.15 17.58 -20.17
N ILE A 332 -12.70 16.86 -19.15
CA ILE A 332 -11.97 15.59 -19.28
C ILE A 332 -12.85 14.53 -18.63
N LEU A 333 -13.63 13.86 -19.48
CA LEU A 333 -14.61 12.87 -19.05
C LEU A 333 -14.03 11.45 -19.16
N THR A 334 -13.86 10.77 -18.02
CA THR A 334 -13.51 9.36 -17.96
C THR A 334 -14.71 8.56 -17.50
N TYR A 335 -15.07 7.52 -18.23
CA TYR A 335 -16.19 6.63 -17.90
C TYR A 335 -15.83 5.19 -18.23
N GLY A 336 -16.40 4.26 -17.46
CA GLY A 336 -16.06 2.86 -17.63
C GLY A 336 -16.88 1.90 -16.80
N VAL A 337 -16.50 0.63 -16.94
CA VAL A 337 -17.07 -0.49 -16.21
C VAL A 337 -15.95 -1.34 -15.65
N ASP A 338 -16.15 -1.83 -14.45
CA ASP A 338 -15.25 -2.83 -13.85
C ASP A 338 -16.05 -4.04 -13.35
N TYR A 339 -15.38 -5.18 -13.32
CA TYR A 339 -15.89 -6.45 -12.83
C TYR A 339 -14.79 -7.19 -12.11
N SER A 340 -15.11 -7.81 -10.99
CA SER A 340 -14.25 -8.79 -10.33
C SER A 340 -15.07 -9.93 -9.72
N LYS A 341 -14.55 -11.15 -9.88
CA LYS A 341 -14.97 -12.33 -9.15
C LYS A 341 -13.85 -12.71 -8.19
N GLU A 342 -14.14 -12.68 -6.90
CA GLU A 342 -13.25 -13.12 -5.84
C GLU A 342 -13.78 -14.43 -5.25
N GLU A 343 -12.90 -15.44 -5.16
CA GLU A 343 -13.18 -16.73 -4.55
C GLU A 343 -12.19 -16.97 -3.43
N GLN A 344 -12.67 -17.26 -2.23
CA GLN A 344 -11.80 -17.60 -1.10
C GLN A 344 -12.18 -18.94 -0.50
N SER A 345 -11.17 -19.72 -0.13
CA SER A 345 -11.34 -20.99 0.57
C SER A 345 -10.36 -21.14 1.72
N LYS A 346 -10.79 -21.89 2.73
CA LYS A 346 -9.97 -22.36 3.85
C LYS A 346 -10.13 -23.87 3.93
N THR A 347 -9.01 -24.60 3.94
CA THR A 347 -8.97 -26.05 4.11
C THR A 347 -8.00 -26.43 5.22
N ALA A 348 -8.26 -27.56 5.92
CA ALA A 348 -7.35 -28.13 6.89
C ALA A 348 -7.14 -29.61 6.63
N ASP A 349 -5.91 -30.07 6.86
CA ASP A 349 -5.52 -31.49 6.72
C ASP A 349 -5.66 -32.18 8.08
N GLY A 350 -6.88 -32.58 8.40
CA GLY A 350 -7.24 -33.27 9.64
C GLY A 350 -7.96 -32.37 10.66
N LEU A 351 -8.13 -32.93 11.86
CA LEU A 351 -8.82 -32.30 12.98
C LEU A 351 -7.81 -31.82 14.03
N SER A 352 -8.16 -30.77 14.74
CA SER A 352 -7.46 -30.39 15.97
C SER A 352 -7.79 -31.41 17.08
N TYR A 353 -6.79 -31.78 17.89
CA TYR A 353 -6.99 -32.68 19.02
C TYR A 353 -6.09 -32.33 20.20
N TYR A 354 -6.60 -32.63 21.41
CA TYR A 354 -5.85 -32.42 22.64
C TYR A 354 -4.80 -33.52 22.85
N ILE A 355 -3.56 -33.08 23.11
CA ILE A 355 -2.41 -33.99 23.33
C ILE A 355 -2.09 -34.20 24.83
N SER A 356 -2.62 -33.35 25.71
CA SER A 356 -2.45 -33.42 27.16
C SER A 356 -3.66 -32.84 27.89
N GLY A 357 -3.63 -32.86 29.24
CA GLY A 357 -4.68 -32.32 30.09
C GLY A 357 -5.93 -33.19 30.20
N ALA A 358 -7.00 -32.65 30.77
CA ALA A 358 -8.25 -33.36 31.01
C ALA A 358 -9.00 -33.80 29.75
N ASN A 359 -8.69 -33.22 28.61
CA ASN A 359 -9.33 -33.48 27.33
C ASN A 359 -8.45 -34.32 26.37
N ILE A 360 -7.39 -34.94 26.86
CA ILE A 360 -6.44 -35.69 26.02
C ILE A 360 -7.17 -36.70 25.11
N GLY A 361 -6.82 -36.70 23.83
CA GLY A 361 -7.41 -37.52 22.79
C GLY A 361 -8.77 -37.07 22.26
N GLN A 362 -9.41 -36.08 22.87
CA GLN A 362 -10.63 -35.49 22.32
C GLN A 362 -10.32 -34.62 21.10
N THR A 363 -11.14 -34.72 20.08
CA THR A 363 -11.06 -33.87 18.91
C THR A 363 -11.83 -32.55 19.16
N LYS A 364 -11.22 -31.44 18.79
CA LYS A 364 -11.92 -30.18 18.69
C LYS A 364 -12.44 -30.04 17.27
N LYS A 365 -13.75 -29.96 17.10
CA LYS A 365 -14.35 -29.69 15.81
C LYS A 365 -14.01 -28.23 15.42
N GLU A 366 -13.11 -28.09 14.47
CA GLU A 366 -12.91 -26.78 13.80
C GLU A 366 -13.59 -26.88 12.43
N SER A 367 -14.13 -25.75 11.95
CA SER A 367 -14.60 -25.66 10.59
C SER A 367 -13.41 -25.72 9.66
N VAL A 368 -13.44 -26.75 8.95
CA VAL A 368 -12.29 -27.17 8.21
C VAL A 368 -12.36 -26.68 6.79
N ASP A 369 -13.58 -26.61 6.23
CA ASP A 369 -13.79 -26.28 4.83
C ASP A 369 -14.77 -25.10 4.67
N GLY A 370 -14.24 -23.90 4.57
CA GLY A 370 -15.02 -22.71 4.24
C GLY A 370 -14.77 -22.29 2.79
N LYS A 371 -15.83 -22.05 2.03
CA LYS A 371 -15.77 -21.42 0.71
C LYS A 371 -16.73 -20.26 0.62
N GLY A 372 -16.29 -19.19 -0.01
CA GLY A 372 -17.12 -18.05 -0.32
C GLY A 372 -16.70 -17.43 -1.63
N GLU A 373 -17.62 -16.70 -2.23
CA GLU A 373 -17.38 -15.93 -3.44
C GLU A 373 -18.00 -14.54 -3.33
N VAL A 374 -17.41 -13.60 -4.03
CA VAL A 374 -17.95 -12.25 -4.23
C VAL A 374 -17.88 -11.91 -5.70
N LEU A 375 -19.02 -11.50 -6.24
CA LEU A 375 -19.11 -10.86 -7.53
C LEU A 375 -19.29 -9.36 -7.28
N ALA A 376 -18.38 -8.56 -7.81
CA ALA A 376 -18.47 -7.10 -7.72
C ALA A 376 -18.39 -6.52 -9.14
N TYR A 377 -19.32 -5.62 -9.46
CA TYR A 377 -19.33 -4.88 -10.71
C TYR A 377 -19.73 -3.44 -10.49
N GLY A 378 -19.09 -2.55 -11.21
CA GLY A 378 -19.28 -1.12 -11.11
C GLY A 378 -19.42 -0.45 -12.47
N LEU A 379 -20.32 0.53 -12.51
CA LEU A 379 -20.39 1.52 -13.58
C LEU A 379 -19.97 2.85 -12.99
N TYR A 380 -19.08 3.56 -13.65
CA TYR A 380 -18.55 4.81 -13.12
C TYR A 380 -18.29 5.86 -14.19
N PHE A 381 -18.32 7.11 -13.75
CA PHE A 381 -17.80 8.25 -14.51
C PHE A 381 -17.10 9.24 -13.59
N ASP A 382 -16.24 10.05 -14.16
CA ASP A 382 -15.48 11.09 -13.51
C ASP A 382 -15.21 12.20 -14.54
N ASP A 383 -15.71 13.41 -14.30
CA ASP A 383 -15.60 14.56 -15.21
C ASP A 383 -14.81 15.68 -14.51
N GLU A 384 -13.61 15.94 -15.00
CA GLU A 384 -12.80 17.08 -14.60
C GLU A 384 -13.10 18.25 -15.50
N ILE A 385 -13.56 19.37 -14.90
CA ILE A 385 -14.06 20.54 -15.59
C ILE A 385 -13.13 21.73 -15.25
N GLU A 386 -12.46 22.27 -16.26
CA GLU A 386 -11.58 23.43 -16.11
C GLU A 386 -12.38 24.74 -16.33
N LEU A 387 -12.50 25.56 -15.29
CA LEU A 387 -13.21 26.84 -15.29
C LEU A 387 -12.26 28.01 -14.95
N GLY A 388 -11.19 28.15 -15.71
CA GLY A 388 -10.15 29.14 -15.48
C GLY A 388 -9.35 28.83 -14.21
N LYS A 389 -9.58 29.61 -13.13
CA LYS A 389 -8.91 29.37 -11.83
C LYS A 389 -9.57 28.28 -10.97
N LEU A 390 -10.71 27.79 -11.38
CA LEU A 390 -11.47 26.76 -10.67
C LEU A 390 -11.44 25.48 -11.49
N ILE A 391 -11.02 24.38 -10.86
CA ILE A 391 -11.14 23.03 -11.41
C ILE A 391 -12.14 22.28 -10.53
N VAL A 392 -13.15 21.70 -11.15
CA VAL A 392 -14.18 20.91 -10.48
C VAL A 392 -14.14 19.50 -11.03
N ASN A 393 -14.16 18.50 -10.16
CA ASN A 393 -14.27 17.11 -10.55
C ASN A 393 -15.58 16.57 -9.98
N LEU A 394 -16.41 16.03 -10.86
CA LEU A 394 -17.72 15.43 -10.57
C LEU A 394 -17.65 13.96 -10.95
N GLY A 395 -17.81 13.07 -9.99
CA GLY A 395 -17.80 11.64 -10.24
C GLY A 395 -18.96 10.92 -9.57
N ALA A 396 -19.29 9.76 -10.09
CA ALA A 396 -20.17 8.82 -9.40
C ALA A 396 -19.84 7.38 -9.79
N ARG A 397 -20.13 6.46 -8.85
CA ARG A 397 -20.08 5.01 -9.08
C ARG A 397 -21.39 4.39 -8.65
N TYR A 398 -21.91 3.46 -9.45
CA TYR A 398 -22.92 2.54 -9.02
C TYR A 398 -22.30 1.15 -8.91
N ASP A 399 -22.23 0.67 -7.68
CA ASP A 399 -21.56 -0.60 -7.36
C ASP A 399 -22.59 -1.62 -6.90
N VAL A 400 -22.44 -2.86 -7.37
CA VAL A 400 -23.15 -4.05 -6.92
C VAL A 400 -22.16 -5.05 -6.37
N HIS A 401 -22.45 -5.58 -5.20
CA HIS A 401 -21.63 -6.53 -4.46
C HIS A 401 -22.49 -7.71 -4.05
N GLU A 402 -22.31 -8.84 -4.70
CA GLU A 402 -23.04 -10.08 -4.45
C GLU A 402 -22.14 -11.09 -3.76
N MET A 403 -22.59 -11.62 -2.64
CA MET A 403 -21.87 -12.65 -1.89
C MET A 403 -22.57 -13.99 -1.99
N GLY A 404 -21.79 -15.06 -2.18
CA GLY A 404 -22.22 -16.42 -2.19
C GLY A 404 -21.36 -17.35 -1.31
N GLY A 405 -21.90 -18.51 -0.95
CA GLY A 405 -21.22 -19.50 -0.12
C GLY A 405 -21.77 -19.54 1.32
N ILE A 406 -20.90 -19.58 2.31
CA ILE A 406 -21.30 -19.60 3.74
C ILE A 406 -22.09 -18.34 4.11
N TYR A 407 -21.77 -17.25 3.47
CA TYR A 407 -22.44 -15.96 3.61
C TYR A 407 -23.08 -15.57 2.28
N SER A 408 -24.32 -15.16 2.27
CA SER A 408 -25.01 -14.73 1.05
C SER A 408 -25.71 -13.40 1.26
N GLY A 409 -25.65 -12.56 0.24
CA GLY A 409 -26.33 -11.26 0.25
C GLY A 409 -25.98 -10.43 -0.97
N GLU A 410 -26.83 -9.49 -1.30
CA GLU A 410 -26.65 -8.52 -2.36
C GLU A 410 -26.70 -7.10 -1.78
N PHE A 411 -25.68 -6.30 -2.08
CA PHE A 411 -25.53 -4.93 -1.62
C PHE A 411 -25.30 -4.02 -2.81
N LYS A 412 -26.02 -2.91 -2.87
CA LYS A 412 -25.95 -1.95 -3.99
C LYS A 412 -25.88 -0.54 -3.46
N GLU A 413 -25.12 0.31 -4.12
CA GLU A 413 -25.03 1.71 -3.72
C GLU A 413 -24.61 2.62 -4.88
N LEU A 414 -25.21 3.81 -4.92
CA LEU A 414 -24.74 4.93 -5.72
C LEU A 414 -23.85 5.83 -4.85
N SER A 415 -22.62 6.00 -5.26
CA SER A 415 -21.59 6.73 -4.52
C SER A 415 -21.14 7.98 -5.28
N PRO A 416 -21.77 9.15 -5.08
CA PRO A 416 -21.31 10.40 -5.67
C PRO A 416 -19.98 10.84 -5.07
N LYS A 417 -19.16 11.50 -5.90
CA LYS A 417 -17.87 12.07 -5.60
C LYS A 417 -17.79 13.51 -6.08
N PHE A 418 -17.11 14.33 -5.33
CA PHE A 418 -16.91 15.73 -5.67
C PHE A 418 -15.52 16.19 -5.21
N LYS A 419 -14.81 16.90 -6.07
CA LYS A 419 -13.61 17.67 -5.71
C LYS A 419 -13.70 19.05 -6.34
N ALA A 420 -13.15 20.05 -5.67
CA ALA A 420 -12.94 21.36 -6.28
C ALA A 420 -11.59 21.91 -5.81
N SER A 421 -10.90 22.59 -6.71
CA SER A 421 -9.64 23.28 -6.48
C SER A 421 -9.72 24.69 -7.08
N TYR A 422 -9.45 25.69 -6.27
CA TYR A 422 -9.53 27.09 -6.65
C TYR A 422 -8.20 27.79 -6.44
N GLN A 423 -7.59 28.24 -7.55
CA GLN A 423 -6.36 29.04 -7.55
C GLN A 423 -6.71 30.48 -7.17
N ALA A 424 -6.76 30.76 -5.86
CA ALA A 424 -7.17 32.07 -5.33
C ALA A 424 -6.18 33.18 -5.73
N THR A 425 -4.87 32.90 -5.63
CA THR A 425 -3.78 33.71 -6.17
C THR A 425 -2.80 32.85 -6.95
N ASN A 426 -1.74 33.41 -7.50
CA ASN A 426 -0.71 32.62 -8.19
C ASN A 426 -0.01 31.61 -7.24
N ASP A 427 -0.02 31.90 -5.94
CA ASP A 427 0.67 31.11 -4.93
C ASP A 427 -0.28 30.36 -3.99
N LEU A 428 -1.59 30.70 -3.96
CA LEU A 428 -2.56 30.13 -3.04
C LEU A 428 -3.60 29.29 -3.76
N ASN A 429 -3.67 28.01 -3.42
CA ASN A 429 -4.68 27.07 -3.89
C ASN A 429 -5.54 26.57 -2.73
N LEU A 430 -6.85 26.55 -2.90
CA LEU A 430 -7.84 26.06 -1.94
C LEU A 430 -8.50 24.79 -2.50
N ARG A 431 -8.65 23.76 -1.68
CA ARG A 431 -9.21 22.48 -2.11
C ARG A 431 -10.32 22.02 -1.17
N VAL A 432 -11.33 21.40 -1.75
CA VAL A 432 -12.36 20.67 -1.02
C VAL A 432 -12.66 19.34 -1.71
N GLY A 433 -13.04 18.33 -0.93
CA GLY A 433 -13.39 17.01 -1.44
C GLY A 433 -14.51 16.40 -0.62
N TYR A 434 -15.35 15.65 -1.31
CA TYR A 434 -16.43 14.84 -0.74
C TYR A 434 -16.52 13.50 -1.46
N GLY A 435 -16.71 12.42 -0.71
CA GLY A 435 -17.00 11.11 -1.27
C GLY A 435 -17.95 10.31 -0.39
N LYS A 436 -19.04 9.80 -0.98
CA LYS A 436 -19.84 8.77 -0.34
C LYS A 436 -19.07 7.45 -0.38
N ILE A 437 -19.04 6.75 0.73
CA ILE A 437 -18.35 5.48 0.93
C ILE A 437 -19.35 4.34 0.85
N PHE A 438 -18.98 3.26 0.15
CA PHE A 438 -19.69 2.00 0.14
C PHE A 438 -18.70 0.85 0.11
N LYS A 439 -18.83 -0.11 1.01
CA LYS A 439 -18.04 -1.36 1.04
C LYS A 439 -18.92 -2.51 1.49
N GLY A 440 -19.14 -3.49 0.62
CA GLY A 440 -19.75 -4.75 0.98
C GLY A 440 -18.89 -5.55 1.96
N PRO A 441 -19.44 -6.56 2.66
CA PRO A 441 -18.65 -7.47 3.49
C PRO A 441 -17.58 -8.18 2.66
N SER A 442 -16.37 -8.36 3.21
CA SER A 442 -15.29 -9.08 2.53
C SER A 442 -15.24 -10.55 2.92
N LEU A 443 -14.70 -11.39 2.06
CA LEU A 443 -14.51 -12.81 2.37
C LEU A 443 -13.54 -13.00 3.54
N GLY A 444 -12.49 -12.17 3.65
CA GLY A 444 -11.58 -12.20 4.78
C GLY A 444 -12.25 -11.92 6.12
N GLU A 445 -13.30 -11.09 6.14
CA GLU A 445 -14.09 -10.81 7.35
C GLU A 445 -15.06 -11.95 7.68
N THR A 446 -15.56 -12.68 6.67
CA THR A 446 -16.59 -13.70 6.84
C THR A 446 -16.04 -15.12 7.03
N LEU A 447 -14.99 -15.50 6.30
CA LEU A 447 -14.43 -16.86 6.31
C LEU A 447 -13.35 -17.11 7.38
N MET A 448 -12.75 -16.03 7.90
CA MET A 448 -11.70 -16.11 8.90
C MET A 448 -12.19 -16.42 10.30
N LEU A 449 -13.46 -16.21 10.52
CA LEU A 449 -14.08 -16.40 11.82
C LEU A 449 -14.35 -17.91 12.03
N ASN A 450 -14.38 -18.37 13.27
CA ASN A 450 -14.57 -19.76 13.62
C ASN A 450 -15.86 -20.35 13.04
N ASP A 451 -15.93 -21.65 12.98
CA ASP A 451 -16.95 -22.56 12.45
C ASP A 451 -18.38 -22.32 12.87
N THR A 452 -18.57 -21.51 13.86
CA THR A 452 -19.87 -21.24 14.47
C THR A 452 -20.40 -19.87 14.09
N ILE A 453 -19.86 -19.25 13.01
CA ILE A 453 -20.40 -17.96 12.58
C ILE A 453 -21.77 -18.18 11.99
N VAL A 454 -22.74 -17.76 12.74
CA VAL A 454 -24.09 -17.56 12.25
C VAL A 454 -24.11 -16.23 11.52
N GLN A 455 -24.48 -16.27 10.24
CA GLN A 455 -24.80 -15.05 9.51
C GLN A 455 -25.88 -14.31 10.31
N ASP A 456 -25.55 -13.08 10.75
CA ASP A 456 -26.60 -12.17 11.16
C ASP A 456 -27.38 -11.78 9.90
N THR A 457 -28.64 -12.17 9.85
CA THR A 457 -29.57 -11.82 8.74
C THR A 457 -29.73 -10.30 8.56
N ASN A 458 -29.27 -9.50 9.52
CA ASN A 458 -29.26 -8.05 9.50
C ASN A 458 -27.91 -7.43 9.10
N THR A 459 -26.92 -8.22 8.66
CA THR A 459 -25.64 -7.65 8.21
C THR A 459 -25.86 -6.68 7.07
N LYS A 460 -25.33 -5.47 7.22
CA LYS A 460 -25.42 -4.36 6.28
C LYS A 460 -24.07 -4.11 5.64
N ALA A 461 -24.07 -3.53 4.44
CA ALA A 461 -22.86 -2.96 3.88
C ALA A 461 -22.34 -1.81 4.78
N GLN A 462 -21.05 -1.64 4.82
CA GLN A 462 -20.41 -0.48 5.43
C GLN A 462 -20.63 0.72 4.50
N THR A 463 -21.22 1.77 5.01
CA THR A 463 -21.46 3.01 4.27
C THR A 463 -20.89 4.20 5.03
N GLY A 464 -20.81 5.34 4.37
CA GLY A 464 -20.32 6.51 5.07
C GLY A 464 -20.00 7.68 4.16
N HIS A 465 -19.30 8.65 4.74
CA HIS A 465 -18.94 9.89 4.08
C HIS A 465 -17.49 10.28 4.43
N ASN A 466 -16.75 10.68 3.41
CA ASN A 466 -15.46 11.32 3.54
C ASN A 466 -15.58 12.79 3.16
N TYR A 467 -15.04 13.69 3.98
CA TYR A 467 -14.93 15.11 3.71
C TYR A 467 -13.49 15.55 3.89
N GLU A 468 -13.04 16.40 2.99
CA GLU A 468 -11.69 16.98 3.04
C GLU A 468 -11.71 18.45 2.67
N ALA A 469 -10.83 19.21 3.32
CA ALA A 469 -10.54 20.58 2.96
C ALA A 469 -9.03 20.84 3.05
N GLY A 470 -8.46 21.55 2.10
CA GLY A 470 -7.02 21.79 2.06
C GLY A 470 -6.66 23.17 1.55
N VAL A 471 -5.46 23.58 1.91
CA VAL A 471 -4.83 24.85 1.48
C VAL A 471 -3.40 24.53 1.11
N ASP A 472 -2.97 24.95 -0.09
CA ASP A 472 -1.58 24.86 -0.54
C ASP A 472 -1.06 26.26 -0.86
N TYR A 473 0.15 26.53 -0.40
CA TYR A 473 0.81 27.81 -0.64
C TYR A 473 2.20 27.62 -1.22
N ASN A 474 2.48 28.22 -2.36
CA ASN A 474 3.78 28.26 -3.00
C ASN A 474 4.68 29.26 -2.27
N LEU A 475 5.78 28.80 -1.72
CA LEU A 475 6.76 29.57 -0.98
C LEU A 475 8.05 29.86 -1.78
N SER A 476 8.13 29.40 -3.04
CA SER A 476 9.36 29.45 -3.84
C SER A 476 9.96 30.84 -3.91
N THR A 477 9.14 31.85 -4.18
CA THR A 477 9.58 33.26 -4.26
C THR A 477 10.02 33.79 -2.88
N ILE A 478 9.24 33.49 -1.82
CA ILE A 478 9.52 34.00 -0.46
C ILE A 478 10.83 33.43 0.08
N LEU A 479 11.07 32.13 -0.16
CA LEU A 479 12.24 31.41 0.35
C LEU A 479 13.41 31.41 -0.63
N ASN A 480 13.27 32.07 -1.78
CA ASN A 480 14.27 32.06 -2.86
C ASN A 480 14.70 30.63 -3.19
N ALA A 481 13.71 29.76 -3.40
CA ALA A 481 13.87 28.33 -3.69
C ALA A 481 13.54 28.03 -5.16
N ASP A 482 14.13 26.94 -5.69
CA ASP A 482 13.77 26.43 -7.03
C ASP A 482 12.35 25.88 -7.01
N SER A 483 11.96 25.24 -5.89
CA SER A 483 10.60 24.82 -5.60
C SER A 483 10.37 24.78 -4.08
N SER A 484 9.28 25.35 -3.61
CA SER A 484 8.88 25.24 -2.21
C SER A 484 7.38 25.40 -2.05
N ASN A 485 6.77 24.53 -1.28
CA ASN A 485 5.35 24.62 -0.96
C ASN A 485 5.04 24.15 0.44
N ILE A 486 3.97 24.66 1.02
CA ILE A 486 3.36 24.15 2.24
C ILE A 486 1.90 23.85 1.98
N GLY A 487 1.47 22.64 2.39
CA GLY A 487 0.10 22.18 2.28
C GLY A 487 -0.48 21.79 3.63
N PHE A 488 -1.74 22.12 3.84
CA PHE A 488 -2.55 21.71 4.99
C PHE A 488 -3.78 20.98 4.48
N THR A 489 -4.13 19.86 5.08
CA THR A 489 -5.35 19.10 4.78
C THR A 489 -6.02 18.69 6.08
N ALA A 490 -7.29 19.04 6.24
CA ALA A 490 -8.17 18.51 7.27
C ALA A 490 -9.10 17.46 6.62
N TYR A 491 -9.32 16.34 7.30
CA TYR A 491 -10.18 15.27 6.78
C TYR A 491 -11.04 14.66 7.89
N THR A 492 -12.17 14.07 7.49
CA THR A 492 -12.99 13.24 8.36
C THR A 492 -13.67 12.10 7.58
N TYR A 493 -13.70 10.93 8.21
CA TYR A 493 -14.45 9.76 7.78
C TYR A 493 -15.56 9.49 8.81
N ASN A 494 -16.81 9.39 8.35
CA ASN A 494 -17.92 8.92 9.14
C ASN A 494 -18.36 7.59 8.52
N LEU A 495 -18.14 6.48 9.22
CA LEU A 495 -18.46 5.13 8.76
C LEU A 495 -19.59 4.57 9.63
N ASP A 496 -20.64 4.13 8.98
CA ASP A 496 -21.78 3.46 9.58
C ASP A 496 -21.70 1.95 9.27
N ASN A 497 -22.23 1.13 10.16
CA ASN A 497 -22.24 -0.33 10.03
C ASN A 497 -20.83 -0.96 9.91
N TYR A 498 -19.84 -0.39 10.58
CA TYR A 498 -18.49 -0.92 10.58
C TYR A 498 -18.47 -2.35 11.11
N MET A 499 -17.81 -3.25 10.38
CA MET A 499 -17.77 -4.66 10.72
C MET A 499 -16.63 -4.97 11.66
N HIS A 500 -17.01 -5.43 12.86
CA HIS A 500 -16.09 -6.04 13.79
C HIS A 500 -16.31 -7.55 13.80
N PRO A 501 -15.24 -8.37 13.75
CA PRO A 501 -15.33 -9.74 14.18
C PRO A 501 -15.61 -9.73 15.68
N THR A 502 -16.84 -9.99 16.09
CA THR A 502 -17.15 -10.19 17.51
C THR A 502 -16.50 -11.49 17.99
N LYS A 503 -16.04 -11.49 19.23
CA LYS A 503 -15.46 -12.69 19.84
C LYS A 503 -16.42 -13.88 19.62
N ASN A 504 -16.01 -14.75 18.74
CA ASN A 504 -16.37 -16.15 18.60
C ASN A 504 -17.51 -16.58 17.69
N THR A 505 -18.52 -15.79 17.27
CA THR A 505 -19.66 -16.42 16.58
C THR A 505 -20.45 -15.58 15.58
N THR A 506 -20.31 -14.27 15.53
CA THR A 506 -21.17 -13.43 14.68
C THR A 506 -20.41 -12.28 14.07
N LEU A 507 -20.56 -12.08 12.77
CA LEU A 507 -20.13 -10.86 12.11
C LEU A 507 -21.18 -9.78 12.44
N SER A 508 -20.78 -8.76 13.19
CA SER A 508 -21.65 -7.67 13.60
C SER A 508 -21.34 -6.40 12.84
N SER A 509 -22.37 -5.75 12.31
CA SER A 509 -22.30 -4.44 11.65
C SER A 509 -22.96 -3.34 12.53
N ASP A 510 -22.74 -3.40 13.84
CA ASP A 510 -23.38 -2.58 14.86
C ASP A 510 -22.49 -1.48 15.43
N THR A 511 -21.43 -1.10 14.74
CA THR A 511 -20.50 -0.08 15.18
C THR A 511 -20.42 1.06 14.17
N ASP A 512 -20.49 2.30 14.67
CA ASP A 512 -20.17 3.50 13.91
C ASP A 512 -18.75 3.95 14.26
N VAL A 513 -17.97 4.29 13.25
CA VAL A 513 -16.59 4.78 13.39
C VAL A 513 -16.48 6.17 12.81
N ARG A 514 -15.87 7.07 13.58
CA ARG A 514 -15.53 8.42 13.11
C ARG A 514 -14.06 8.68 13.31
N ILE A 515 -13.39 9.06 12.24
CA ILE A 515 -11.96 9.41 12.23
C ILE A 515 -11.81 10.79 11.63
N TRP A 516 -10.96 11.62 12.23
CA TRP A 516 -10.61 12.94 11.72
C TRP A 516 -9.13 13.20 11.92
N GLY A 517 -8.59 14.10 11.15
CA GLY A 517 -7.19 14.44 11.27
C GLY A 517 -6.76 15.67 10.50
N LEU A 518 -5.49 16.00 10.71
CA LEU A 518 -4.77 17.07 10.05
C LEU A 518 -3.48 16.54 9.45
N GLU A 519 -3.19 16.95 8.25
CA GLU A 519 -1.94 16.69 7.55
C GLU A 519 -1.29 18.05 7.19
N THR A 520 -0.02 18.19 7.52
CA THR A 520 0.81 19.32 7.08
C THR A 520 2.01 18.79 6.35
N VAL A 521 2.28 19.27 5.17
CA VAL A 521 3.44 18.88 4.35
C VAL A 521 4.14 20.15 3.89
N PHE A 522 5.44 20.24 4.15
CA PHE A 522 6.30 21.29 3.66
C PHE A 522 7.42 20.67 2.83
N ASN A 523 7.59 21.16 1.62
CA ASN A 523 8.67 20.77 0.72
C ASN A 523 9.49 22.02 0.37
N TYR A 524 10.79 21.85 0.33
CA TYR A 524 11.74 22.89 -0.08
C TYR A 524 12.83 22.24 -0.91
N TYR A 525 13.11 22.83 -2.05
CA TYR A 525 14.21 22.45 -2.90
C TYR A 525 14.96 23.68 -3.38
N LYS A 526 16.28 23.64 -3.25
CA LYS A 526 17.18 24.64 -3.82
C LYS A 526 18.52 24.01 -4.19
N ASP A 527 18.95 24.17 -5.46
CA ASP A 527 20.20 23.66 -6.00
C ASP A 527 20.36 22.14 -5.73
N LYS A 528 21.14 21.81 -4.70
CA LYS A 528 21.51 20.44 -4.30
C LYS A 528 20.80 19.95 -3.04
N LEU A 529 20.00 20.81 -2.43
CA LEU A 529 19.38 20.56 -1.14
C LEU A 529 17.87 20.37 -1.30
N GLY A 530 17.36 19.26 -0.82
CA GLY A 530 15.93 18.99 -0.66
C GLY A 530 15.57 18.74 0.79
N LEU A 531 14.52 19.37 1.27
CA LEU A 531 13.97 19.20 2.61
C LEU A 531 12.47 18.90 2.51
N ASN A 532 12.05 17.83 3.17
CA ASN A 532 10.63 17.47 3.31
C ASN A 532 10.29 17.37 4.79
N LEU A 533 9.28 18.10 5.23
CA LEU A 533 8.76 18.01 6.59
C LEU A 533 7.30 17.61 6.51
N SER A 534 6.87 16.72 7.37
CA SER A 534 5.45 16.45 7.52
C SER A 534 5.05 16.28 8.98
N HIS A 535 3.84 16.72 9.28
CA HIS A 535 3.15 16.43 10.52
C HIS A 535 1.79 15.87 10.20
N THR A 536 1.43 14.79 10.87
CA THR A 536 0.09 14.19 10.78
C THR A 536 -0.48 14.02 12.17
N TYR A 537 -1.76 14.31 12.31
CA TYR A 537 -2.54 14.04 13.50
C TYR A 537 -3.77 13.26 13.11
N THR A 538 -4.02 12.15 13.79
CA THR A 538 -5.21 11.31 13.60
C THR A 538 -5.85 11.06 14.95
N ASP A 539 -7.17 11.23 15.01
CA ASP A 539 -7.99 10.93 16.17
C ASP A 539 -9.32 10.31 15.73
N GLY A 540 -10.10 9.76 16.66
CA GLY A 540 -11.36 9.14 16.33
C GLY A 540 -12.12 8.57 17.51
N ASN A 541 -13.31 8.07 17.22
CA ASN A 541 -14.11 7.27 18.14
C ASN A 541 -14.86 6.15 17.42
N GLU A 542 -15.09 5.07 18.14
CA GLU A 542 -15.95 3.94 17.77
C GLU A 542 -17.11 3.92 18.74
N LYS A 543 -18.35 3.77 18.22
CA LYS A 543 -19.57 3.69 19.01
C LYS A 543 -20.33 2.43 18.65
N ASN A 544 -20.50 1.52 19.60
CA ASN A 544 -21.43 0.42 19.43
C ASN A 544 -22.87 0.95 19.48
N ILE A 545 -23.64 0.71 18.43
CA ILE A 545 -24.99 1.27 18.25
C ILE A 545 -25.98 0.65 19.25
N LEU A 546 -25.81 -0.65 19.59
CA LEU A 546 -26.72 -1.40 20.44
C LEU A 546 -26.55 -1.05 21.93
N THR A 547 -25.30 -0.89 22.35
CA THR A 547 -24.96 -0.64 23.76
C THR A 547 -24.75 0.84 24.06
N GLY A 548 -24.49 1.66 23.04
CA GLY A 548 -24.11 3.07 23.20
C GLY A 548 -22.67 3.28 23.69
N VAL A 549 -21.92 2.22 23.96
CA VAL A 549 -20.53 2.27 24.44
C VAL A 549 -19.63 2.93 23.41
N LYS A 550 -18.81 3.87 23.88
CA LYS A 550 -17.82 4.57 23.04
C LYS A 550 -16.42 4.16 23.46
N THR A 551 -15.58 3.86 22.47
CA THR A 551 -14.16 3.58 22.61
C THR A 551 -13.35 4.39 21.59
N GLU A 552 -12.05 4.43 21.76
CA GLU A 552 -11.16 5.06 20.78
C GLU A 552 -10.57 3.99 19.84
N PRO A 553 -10.47 4.26 18.53
CA PRO A 553 -9.71 3.40 17.63
C PRO A 553 -8.28 3.26 18.13
N LYS A 554 -7.68 2.11 17.90
CA LYS A 554 -6.29 1.85 18.32
C LYS A 554 -5.28 2.84 17.73
N THR A 555 -5.62 3.53 16.66
CA THR A 555 -4.83 4.54 15.96
C THR A 555 -5.15 5.97 16.38
N ALA A 556 -6.05 6.17 17.36
CA ALA A 556 -6.46 7.49 17.82
C ALA A 556 -5.34 8.23 18.58
N LYS A 557 -5.43 9.56 18.56
CA LYS A 557 -4.56 10.51 19.27
C LYS A 557 -3.08 10.36 18.90
N VAL A 558 -2.77 10.05 17.65
CA VAL A 558 -1.39 9.88 17.19
C VAL A 558 -0.93 11.11 16.43
N HIS A 559 0.12 11.76 16.93
CA HIS A 559 0.90 12.73 16.18
C HIS A 559 2.14 12.04 15.61
N THR A 560 2.42 12.25 14.34
CA THR A 560 3.65 11.77 13.69
C THR A 560 4.32 12.93 12.96
N PHE A 561 5.59 13.16 13.25
CA PHE A 561 6.43 14.13 12.57
C PHE A 561 7.49 13.38 11.78
N LYS A 562 7.62 13.68 10.49
CA LYS A 562 8.66 13.12 9.64
C LYS A 562 9.51 14.24 9.05
N VAL A 563 10.81 13.99 8.96
CA VAL A 563 11.80 14.86 8.33
C VAL A 563 12.56 14.04 7.30
N GLY A 564 12.68 14.56 6.09
CA GLY A 564 13.55 14.04 5.03
C GLY A 564 14.49 15.13 4.56
N LEU A 565 15.78 14.85 4.49
CA LEU A 565 16.80 15.72 3.95
C LEU A 565 17.61 14.99 2.90
N ASN A 566 17.71 15.55 1.72
CA ASN A 566 18.46 15.02 0.61
C ASN A 566 19.51 16.04 0.18
N TYR A 567 20.75 15.62 -0.01
CA TYR A 567 21.82 16.49 -0.43
C TYR A 567 22.69 15.84 -1.50
N SER A 568 22.71 16.44 -2.69
CA SER A 568 23.59 16.03 -3.79
C SER A 568 24.94 16.73 -3.65
N VAL A 569 25.93 16.04 -3.04
CA VAL A 569 27.28 16.59 -2.88
C VAL A 569 27.87 16.94 -4.25
N ASN A 570 27.76 16.00 -5.19
CA ASN A 570 28.14 16.14 -6.59
C ASN A 570 27.33 15.12 -7.43
N SER A 571 27.63 14.99 -8.73
CA SER A 571 26.97 14.03 -9.63
C SER A 571 27.16 12.54 -9.26
N LEU A 572 28.14 12.23 -8.39
CA LEU A 572 28.47 10.87 -7.97
C LEU A 572 27.93 10.51 -6.59
N LEU A 573 27.80 11.47 -5.68
CA LEU A 573 27.49 11.24 -4.27
C LEU A 573 26.23 11.99 -3.84
N LYS A 574 25.20 11.24 -3.42
CA LYS A 574 24.00 11.74 -2.75
C LYS A 574 23.99 11.27 -1.29
N LEU A 575 23.53 12.12 -0.41
CA LEU A 575 23.34 11.84 1.02
C LEU A 575 21.86 12.03 1.37
N ASN A 576 21.34 11.11 2.14
CA ASN A 576 19.94 11.16 2.61
C ASN A 576 19.92 11.03 4.13
N TYR A 577 19.10 11.82 4.78
CA TYR A 577 18.74 11.68 6.18
C TYR A 577 17.23 11.64 6.31
N SER A 578 16.72 10.79 7.18
CA SER A 578 15.32 10.80 7.56
C SER A 578 15.14 10.59 9.06
N SER A 579 14.10 11.19 9.61
CA SER A 579 13.71 10.92 11.00
C SER A 579 12.20 10.89 11.15
N GLU A 580 11.75 10.10 12.13
CA GLU A 580 10.37 10.05 12.58
C GLU A 580 10.33 10.30 14.09
N TYR A 581 9.47 11.21 14.51
CA TYR A 581 9.18 11.49 15.93
C TYR A 581 7.70 11.31 16.20
N VAL A 582 7.39 10.51 17.20
CA VAL A 582 6.03 10.26 17.70
C VAL A 582 6.01 10.53 19.20
N PRO A 583 5.26 11.52 19.68
CA PRO A 583 5.19 11.83 21.12
C PRO A 583 4.43 10.75 21.90
N THR A 584 4.68 10.71 23.21
CA THR A 584 3.90 9.88 24.13
C THR A 584 2.43 10.26 24.08
N ASN A 585 1.55 9.28 23.99
CA ASN A 585 0.11 9.50 24.06
C ASN A 585 -0.57 8.49 24.99
N THR A 586 -1.82 8.78 25.33
CA THR A 586 -2.71 7.88 26.07
C THR A 586 -3.99 7.74 25.28
N TYR A 587 -4.46 6.52 25.10
CA TYR A 587 -5.73 6.26 24.46
C TYR A 587 -6.62 5.39 25.35
N THR A 588 -7.93 5.55 25.20
CA THR A 588 -8.94 4.82 25.95
C THR A 588 -9.26 3.49 25.28
N TYR A 589 -8.73 2.40 25.87
CA TYR A 589 -8.93 1.05 25.33
C TYR A 589 -10.34 0.51 25.64
N SER A 590 -10.87 0.82 26.81
CA SER A 590 -12.22 0.49 27.26
C SER A 590 -12.71 1.58 28.23
N GLU A 591 -14.00 1.56 28.58
CA GLU A 591 -14.57 2.54 29.53
C GLU A 591 -13.81 2.67 30.86
N THR A 592 -13.05 1.63 31.22
CA THR A 592 -12.35 1.55 32.51
C THR A 592 -10.83 1.49 32.37
N LYS A 593 -10.28 1.57 31.16
CA LYS A 593 -8.84 1.33 30.95
C LYS A 593 -8.22 2.24 29.91
N ASP A 594 -7.30 3.07 30.39
CA ASP A 594 -6.41 3.87 29.55
C ASP A 594 -5.06 3.18 29.36
N VAL A 595 -4.51 3.33 28.14
CA VAL A 595 -3.21 2.78 27.75
C VAL A 595 -2.27 3.89 27.36
N LYS A 596 -1.15 3.98 28.09
CA LYS A 596 -0.07 4.92 27.77
C LYS A 596 0.92 4.28 26.80
N ARG A 597 1.14 4.92 25.65
CA ARG A 597 2.14 4.54 24.66
C ARG A 597 3.32 5.49 24.75
N LYS A 598 4.51 4.94 24.95
CA LYS A 598 5.75 5.73 25.05
C LYS A 598 6.12 6.32 23.69
N GLY A 599 6.46 7.59 23.66
CA GLY A 599 6.97 8.26 22.46
C GLY A 599 8.36 7.77 22.06
N TYR A 600 8.68 8.01 20.79
CA TYR A 600 9.99 7.64 20.23
C TYR A 600 10.46 8.64 19.19
N SER A 601 11.78 8.61 18.93
CA SER A 601 12.42 9.28 17.82
C SER A 601 13.40 8.30 17.17
N VAL A 602 13.30 8.14 15.85
CA VAL A 602 14.16 7.26 15.04
C VAL A 602 14.82 8.07 13.94
N HIS A 603 16.10 7.83 13.71
CA HIS A 603 16.92 8.56 12.77
C HIS A 603 17.63 7.58 11.83
N ASN A 604 17.64 7.89 10.54
CA ASN A 604 18.26 7.08 9.49
C ASN A 604 19.16 7.95 8.62
N ILE A 605 20.25 7.37 8.12
CA ILE A 605 21.11 7.98 7.11
C ILE A 605 21.34 7.01 5.96
N ALA A 606 21.52 7.54 4.76
CA ALA A 606 21.94 6.76 3.60
C ALA A 606 22.86 7.59 2.70
N ALA A 607 23.68 6.91 1.93
CA ALA A 607 24.54 7.48 0.92
C ALA A 607 24.52 6.62 -0.33
N THR A 608 24.33 7.25 -1.49
CA THR A 608 24.41 6.61 -2.82
C THR A 608 25.66 7.13 -3.53
N TYR A 609 26.55 6.23 -3.94
CA TYR A 609 27.76 6.56 -4.66
C TYR A 609 27.84 5.84 -6.01
N LYS A 610 27.91 6.61 -7.11
CA LYS A 610 28.17 6.10 -8.48
C LYS A 610 29.67 5.87 -8.65
N LEU A 611 30.07 4.64 -8.94
CA LEU A 611 31.49 4.27 -9.04
C LEU A 611 32.12 4.84 -10.33
N GLN A 612 33.15 5.69 -10.20
CA GLN A 612 33.84 6.26 -11.36
C GLN A 612 34.60 5.21 -12.17
N SER A 613 35.19 4.22 -11.47
CA SER A 613 36.03 3.20 -12.08
C SER A 613 35.25 2.14 -12.85
N ILE A 614 33.96 1.98 -12.57
CA ILE A 614 33.07 0.98 -13.20
C ILE A 614 31.82 1.69 -13.67
N LYS A 615 31.76 1.96 -14.97
CA LYS A 615 30.60 2.60 -15.59
C LYS A 615 29.31 1.84 -15.25
N ASN A 616 28.25 2.54 -14.90
CA ASN A 616 26.94 1.99 -14.54
C ASN A 616 26.90 1.14 -13.26
N ALA A 617 27.93 1.23 -12.40
CA ALA A 617 27.91 0.61 -11.07
C ALA A 617 27.62 1.66 -10.01
N LYS A 618 26.76 1.32 -9.04
CA LYS A 618 26.51 2.14 -7.85
C LYS A 618 26.48 1.31 -6.57
N ILE A 619 26.89 1.93 -5.49
CA ILE A 619 26.86 1.37 -4.16
C ILE A 619 26.02 2.29 -3.25
N ASN A 620 25.14 1.68 -2.48
CA ASN A 620 24.33 2.37 -1.49
C ASN A 620 24.74 1.86 -0.11
N PHE A 621 24.98 2.79 0.83
CA PHE A 621 25.19 2.50 2.24
C PHE A 621 24.05 3.11 3.04
N GLY A 622 23.63 2.46 4.10
CA GLY A 622 22.58 2.98 4.98
C GLY A 622 22.74 2.52 6.42
N ILE A 623 22.24 3.31 7.34
CA ILE A 623 22.06 2.94 8.73
C ILE A 623 20.69 3.40 9.15
N ASP A 624 19.75 2.46 9.33
CA ASP A 624 18.45 2.75 9.94
C ASP A 624 18.56 2.65 11.47
N ASN A 625 17.75 3.43 12.18
CA ASN A 625 17.75 3.51 13.64
C ASN A 625 19.16 3.71 14.23
N ILE A 626 19.83 4.78 13.82
CA ILE A 626 21.26 5.08 14.16
C ILE A 626 21.51 4.98 15.66
N LEU A 627 20.55 5.44 16.48
CA LEU A 627 20.67 5.48 17.94
C LEU A 627 20.35 4.14 18.62
N ASN A 628 20.04 3.09 17.84
CA ASN A 628 19.62 1.78 18.33
C ASN A 628 18.46 1.88 19.34
N LYS A 629 17.50 2.76 19.05
CA LYS A 629 16.33 3.01 19.92
C LYS A 629 15.44 1.79 19.95
N GLN A 630 15.12 1.30 21.15
CA GLN A 630 14.04 0.36 21.35
C GLN A 630 12.72 1.14 21.42
N TYR A 631 11.78 0.79 20.55
CA TYR A 631 10.47 1.42 20.51
C TYR A 631 9.41 0.48 19.94
N ASN A 632 8.16 0.81 20.24
CA ASN A 632 6.99 0.16 19.64
C ASN A 632 6.27 1.19 18.77
N ASN A 633 5.93 0.81 17.56
CA ASN A 633 5.06 1.61 16.73
C ASN A 633 3.68 1.75 17.42
N HIS A 634 3.09 2.94 17.43
CA HIS A 634 1.80 3.16 18.09
C HIS A 634 0.61 2.44 17.45
N THR A 635 0.75 1.94 16.22
CA THR A 635 -0.22 1.07 15.56
C THR A 635 0.05 -0.41 15.80
N ALA A 636 1.25 -0.76 16.32
CA ALA A 636 1.61 -2.13 16.67
C ALA A 636 0.93 -2.54 17.97
N PHE A 637 -0.24 -3.16 17.86
CA PHE A 637 -0.96 -3.66 19.00
C PHE A 637 -0.64 -5.12 19.29
N GLY A 638 -0.01 -5.29 20.44
CA GLY A 638 -0.11 -6.55 21.14
C GLY A 638 -1.55 -6.79 21.63
N THR A 639 -1.99 -8.03 21.62
CA THR A 639 -3.22 -8.44 22.31
C THR A 639 -3.06 -8.23 23.80
N TYR A 640 -4.10 -7.68 24.43
CA TYR A 640 -4.18 -7.67 25.89
C TYR A 640 -4.34 -9.12 26.40
N SER A 641 -3.40 -9.55 27.22
CA SER A 641 -3.56 -10.74 28.04
C SER A 641 -3.56 -10.30 29.51
N GLY A 642 -4.71 -10.31 30.16
CA GLY A 642 -4.86 -9.84 31.53
C GLY A 642 -4.51 -8.35 31.74
N SER A 643 -3.53 -8.04 32.57
CA SER A 643 -3.08 -6.69 32.88
C SER A 643 -1.88 -6.21 32.04
N SER A 644 -1.31 -7.05 31.20
CA SER A 644 -0.11 -6.76 30.38
C SER A 644 -0.43 -6.49 28.92
N ILE A 645 0.31 -5.55 28.33
CA ILE A 645 0.32 -5.30 26.88
C ILE A 645 1.44 -6.17 26.32
N ASN A 646 1.11 -7.06 25.39
CA ASN A 646 2.14 -7.73 24.60
C ASN A 646 2.70 -6.72 23.59
N GLU A 647 3.85 -6.17 23.90
CA GLU A 647 4.53 -5.20 23.05
C GLU A 647 5.22 -5.92 21.87
N SER A 648 5.09 -5.37 20.66
CA SER A 648 5.86 -5.79 19.49
C SER A 648 6.91 -4.72 19.16
N PRO A 649 8.12 -4.80 19.74
CA PRO A 649 9.15 -3.81 19.51
C PRO A 649 9.70 -3.88 18.10
N GLU A 650 10.07 -2.73 17.57
CA GLU A 650 10.69 -2.58 16.26
C GLU A 650 12.17 -3.03 16.28
N VAL A 651 12.71 -3.33 15.09
CA VAL A 651 14.12 -3.72 14.93
C VAL A 651 15.06 -2.62 15.39
N GLY A 652 16.24 -3.02 15.83
CA GLY A 652 17.33 -2.15 16.24
C GLY A 652 18.05 -1.48 15.08
N ARG A 653 19.28 -1.08 15.34
CA ARG A 653 20.16 -0.49 14.32
C ARG A 653 20.38 -1.48 13.18
N ASN A 654 20.16 -1.00 11.95
CA ASN A 654 20.27 -1.79 10.74
C ASN A 654 21.32 -1.18 9.80
N PHE A 655 22.47 -1.82 9.67
CA PHE A 655 23.46 -1.47 8.66
C PHE A 655 23.07 -2.10 7.34
N LYS A 656 23.04 -1.30 6.28
CA LYS A 656 22.60 -1.70 4.96
C LYS A 656 23.67 -1.41 3.92
N VAL A 657 23.93 -2.34 3.01
CA VAL A 657 24.75 -2.14 1.84
C VAL A 657 24.06 -2.77 0.63
N LYS A 658 24.04 -2.05 -0.49
CA LYS A 658 23.49 -2.54 -1.76
C LYS A 658 24.45 -2.17 -2.89
N LEU A 659 24.82 -3.14 -3.71
CA LEU A 659 25.62 -2.97 -4.91
C LEU A 659 24.78 -3.30 -6.12
N SER A 660 24.74 -2.43 -7.12
CA SER A 660 24.09 -2.68 -8.40
C SER A 660 25.04 -2.38 -9.57
N TYR A 661 24.97 -3.23 -10.57
CA TYR A 661 25.74 -3.10 -11.81
C TYR A 661 24.84 -3.37 -13.00
N ARG A 662 24.87 -2.46 -13.97
CA ARG A 662 24.15 -2.57 -15.23
C ARG A 662 25.13 -2.68 -16.39
N PHE A 663 24.94 -3.64 -17.28
CA PHE A 663 25.79 -3.91 -18.45
C PHE A 663 24.99 -4.02 -19.73
#